data_56197b1f244037252c618c93bb244af8
#
_entry.id   56197b1f244037252c618c93bb244af8
#
_cell.length_a   1.000
_cell.length_b   1.000
_cell.length_c   1.000
_cell.angle_alpha   90.00
_cell.angle_beta   90.00
_cell.angle_gamma   90.00
#
_symmetry.space_group_name_H-M   'P 1'
#
loop_
_entity.id
_entity.type
_entity.pdbx_description
1 polymer ?
#
loop_
_entity_poly.entity_id
_entity_poly.type
_entity_poly.pdbx_seq_one_letter_code
_entity_poly.pdbx_strand_id
1 'polypeptide(L)'
;MRPVLIYPPLTDPTCGYHSLCYLDSYARAHGQAAAAIIDANIEAFHHSYTDLPHNWLVQQASATSVFDDRMSPTTVAAMRLRAGQVSPEQTAEAVRVLQDPERFYDYSQYQHAVETVTGWMNTVGSAGLPGQFHNGFEFQPYDRFNVSSVRDLTDEAMLARLSNAFTPYYSDVLVPRLVAGRHDVIGINITFVSQLPFALWLARLIRQALPDVFLVAGGTEVADVNKYAVDKSSVFQIFDVFDALVVGEGESAYVEILDSLDAGRLPSGHPNVRLHPRHGVGRALPVFTYERLAGLPTPDYSTLPWDKYLSPEPFVYYSPTRGCYWNKCTFCDYGLNGDSPTSPWRQDPVDKMVADVAEIAKFAKFIYFSVDVLAPATILKFAERVIESDVDFRWGAEIRLEKYWSTERCRTLRRSGCVSVSVGFESANQRILDLINKGTTLAQVSQTIDAMTQAGIGVQMMGFTGFPTETAGEAMESISFLREHRDKWTFGGLGTFMLTAGAIVAKRPEQFGLRDVRPYPDHDIARALDYDEADGGLSERELVAVEEAKASLTGNNLGRPWVGGTDCAHTYFYQERYGADIMKVVGSAQPNREARYVINGTVIRRPEREVVREYTYYYWTGRGDSDQPGRFAFRRVDGRLYFIPDGLVALLQLFTVPRTLPEAELAVSAMPPSVAQQVWDFLVSRRLVRAEPGAASSR
;
A
#
# COMPACT_ATOMS: atom_id res chain seq x y z
N MET A 1 -23.00 -17.78 -19.82
CA MET A 1 -22.14 -16.60 -20.12
C MET A 1 -20.67 -16.92 -19.87
N ARG A 2 -19.74 -16.16 -20.44
CA ARG A 2 -18.27 -16.32 -20.27
C ARG A 2 -17.73 -15.07 -19.57
N PRO A 3 -17.78 -15.03 -18.24
CA PRO A 3 -17.30 -13.90 -17.49
C PRO A 3 -15.77 -13.92 -17.36
N VAL A 4 -15.16 -12.73 -17.24
CA VAL A 4 -13.76 -12.54 -16.84
C VAL A 4 -13.68 -11.42 -15.80
N LEU A 5 -12.85 -11.62 -14.81
CA LEU A 5 -12.56 -10.66 -13.75
C LEU A 5 -11.09 -10.26 -13.81
N ILE A 6 -10.83 -8.96 -13.84
CA ILE A 6 -9.49 -8.39 -14.01
C ILE A 6 -9.11 -7.56 -12.78
N TYR A 7 -7.90 -7.81 -12.26
CA TYR A 7 -7.27 -6.97 -11.26
C TYR A 7 -6.19 -6.11 -11.92
N PRO A 8 -6.42 -4.81 -12.11
CA PRO A 8 -5.51 -3.95 -12.87
C PRO A 8 -4.28 -3.53 -12.05
N PRO A 9 -3.16 -3.08 -12.67
CA PRO A 9 -2.08 -2.42 -11.96
C PRO A 9 -2.58 -1.10 -11.32
N LEU A 10 -1.98 -0.57 -10.26
CA LEU A 10 -0.74 -1.00 -9.66
C LEU A 10 -0.96 -1.25 -8.18
N THR A 11 -0.50 -2.38 -7.66
CA THR A 11 -0.58 -2.72 -6.24
C THR A 11 0.57 -3.65 -5.84
N ASP A 12 0.53 -4.13 -4.58
CA ASP A 12 1.46 -5.09 -4.00
C ASP A 12 1.62 -6.34 -4.89
N PRO A 13 2.83 -6.65 -5.35
CA PRO A 13 3.11 -7.82 -6.18
C PRO A 13 3.48 -9.07 -5.38
N THR A 14 3.44 -9.02 -4.04
CA THR A 14 3.89 -10.15 -3.20
C THR A 14 2.81 -11.21 -3.03
N CYS A 15 1.55 -10.87 -3.29
CA CYS A 15 0.40 -11.78 -3.20
C CYS A 15 -0.75 -11.33 -4.08
N GLY A 16 -1.69 -12.25 -4.37
CA GLY A 16 -2.90 -11.93 -5.10
C GLY A 16 -3.97 -11.31 -4.21
N TYR A 17 -4.75 -10.40 -4.77
CA TYR A 17 -5.85 -9.79 -4.04
C TYR A 17 -7.10 -10.68 -4.03
N HIS A 18 -7.74 -10.80 -2.89
CA HIS A 18 -8.77 -11.82 -2.61
C HIS A 18 -10.15 -11.57 -3.24
N SER A 19 -10.49 -10.31 -3.56
CA SER A 19 -11.86 -9.95 -3.95
C SER A 19 -12.41 -10.73 -5.14
N LEU A 20 -11.56 -10.99 -6.16
CA LEU A 20 -11.97 -11.75 -7.34
C LEU A 20 -12.29 -13.20 -7.00
N CYS A 21 -11.54 -13.79 -6.06
CA CYS A 21 -11.77 -15.15 -5.57
C CYS A 21 -13.12 -15.28 -4.83
N TYR A 22 -13.49 -14.27 -4.04
CA TYR A 22 -14.81 -14.20 -3.39
C TYR A 22 -15.95 -14.13 -4.41
N LEU A 23 -15.84 -13.23 -5.39
CA LEU A 23 -16.84 -13.05 -6.43
C LEU A 23 -17.06 -14.34 -7.25
N ASP A 24 -15.95 -14.97 -7.70
CA ASP A 24 -16.05 -16.20 -8.48
C ASP A 24 -16.60 -17.36 -7.66
N SER A 25 -16.11 -17.56 -6.43
CA SER A 25 -16.58 -18.62 -5.55
C SER A 25 -18.07 -18.46 -5.22
N TYR A 26 -18.53 -17.23 -4.98
CA TYR A 26 -19.92 -16.95 -4.73
C TYR A 26 -20.81 -17.20 -5.98
N ALA A 27 -20.37 -16.72 -7.15
CA ALA A 27 -21.08 -16.93 -8.40
C ALA A 27 -21.21 -18.42 -8.73
N ARG A 28 -20.13 -19.21 -8.60
CA ARG A 28 -20.16 -20.67 -8.80
C ARG A 28 -21.11 -21.37 -7.83
N ALA A 29 -21.15 -20.96 -6.57
CA ALA A 29 -22.08 -21.51 -5.59
C ALA A 29 -23.55 -21.20 -5.92
N HIS A 30 -23.81 -20.18 -6.74
CA HIS A 30 -25.14 -19.81 -7.25
C HIS A 30 -25.42 -20.30 -8.68
N GLY A 31 -24.65 -21.27 -9.17
CA GLY A 31 -24.88 -21.94 -10.44
C GLY A 31 -24.33 -21.22 -11.68
N GLN A 32 -23.54 -20.15 -11.49
CA GLN A 32 -22.88 -19.44 -12.58
C GLN A 32 -21.63 -20.20 -13.08
N ALA A 33 -21.25 -19.95 -14.32
CA ALA A 33 -19.98 -20.42 -14.86
C ALA A 33 -18.80 -19.75 -14.11
N ALA A 34 -17.70 -20.48 -13.95
CA ALA A 34 -16.47 -19.93 -13.38
C ALA A 34 -15.96 -18.77 -14.26
N ALA A 35 -15.55 -17.69 -13.60
CA ALA A 35 -14.91 -16.58 -14.27
C ALA A 35 -13.44 -16.92 -14.61
N ALA A 36 -12.95 -16.44 -15.75
CA ALA A 36 -11.52 -16.33 -15.94
C ALA A 36 -10.99 -15.21 -15.04
N ILE A 37 -10.05 -15.50 -14.13
CA ILE A 37 -9.41 -14.49 -13.29
C ILE A 37 -8.09 -14.10 -13.93
N ILE A 38 -7.87 -12.80 -14.12
CA ILE A 38 -6.65 -12.22 -14.67
C ILE A 38 -6.09 -11.22 -13.67
N ASP A 39 -4.96 -11.55 -13.08
CA ASP A 39 -4.18 -10.59 -12.31
C ASP A 39 -3.25 -9.81 -13.25
N ALA A 40 -3.81 -8.75 -13.85
CA ALA A 40 -3.07 -7.89 -14.76
C ALA A 40 -2.01 -7.04 -14.05
N ASN A 41 -2.08 -6.90 -12.72
CA ASN A 41 -1.06 -6.23 -11.93
C ASN A 41 0.27 -6.98 -11.99
N ILE A 42 0.26 -8.26 -11.63
CA ILE A 42 1.49 -9.05 -11.62
C ILE A 42 1.95 -9.40 -13.05
N GLU A 43 1.01 -9.64 -13.97
CA GLU A 43 1.37 -9.93 -15.37
C GLU A 43 2.04 -8.71 -16.04
N ALA A 44 1.51 -7.50 -15.85
CA ALA A 44 2.12 -6.28 -16.39
C ALA A 44 3.50 -5.99 -15.79
N PHE A 45 3.68 -6.29 -14.47
CA PHE A 45 4.98 -6.18 -13.84
C PHE A 45 6.01 -7.09 -14.53
N HIS A 46 5.70 -8.39 -14.69
CA HIS A 46 6.61 -9.31 -15.39
C HIS A 46 6.88 -8.89 -16.83
N HIS A 47 5.83 -8.55 -17.58
CA HIS A 47 5.96 -8.09 -18.97
C HIS A 47 6.92 -6.89 -19.10
N SER A 48 6.95 -6.01 -18.10
CA SER A 48 7.78 -4.80 -18.14
C SER A 48 9.29 -5.08 -18.24
N TYR A 49 9.77 -6.22 -17.74
CA TYR A 49 11.19 -6.58 -17.81
C TYR A 49 11.49 -7.84 -18.64
N THR A 50 10.49 -8.65 -18.98
CA THR A 50 10.70 -9.82 -19.85
C THR A 50 10.53 -9.51 -21.33
N ASP A 51 9.55 -8.65 -21.66
CA ASP A 51 9.09 -8.47 -23.04
C ASP A 51 9.33 -7.05 -23.58
N LEU A 52 9.42 -6.05 -22.69
CA LEU A 52 9.74 -4.69 -23.11
C LEU A 52 11.25 -4.53 -23.33
N PRO A 53 11.67 -3.99 -24.49
CA PRO A 53 13.07 -3.63 -24.67
C PRO A 53 13.51 -2.60 -23.62
N HIS A 54 14.60 -2.89 -22.90
CA HIS A 54 15.13 -1.95 -21.91
C HIS A 54 15.37 -0.55 -22.49
N ASN A 55 15.89 -0.50 -23.71
CA ASN A 55 16.10 0.75 -24.44
C ASN A 55 14.81 1.55 -24.64
N TRP A 56 13.67 0.88 -24.81
CA TRP A 56 12.39 1.55 -25.00
C TRP A 56 11.99 2.32 -23.73
N LEU A 57 12.02 1.69 -22.55
CA LEU A 57 11.72 2.35 -21.29
C LEU A 57 12.65 3.55 -21.04
N VAL A 58 13.96 3.38 -21.30
CA VAL A 58 14.97 4.44 -21.17
C VAL A 58 14.67 5.59 -22.15
N GLN A 59 14.30 5.27 -23.39
CA GLN A 59 13.94 6.27 -24.39
C GLN A 59 12.67 7.03 -24.00
N GLN A 60 11.63 6.33 -23.52
CA GLN A 60 10.41 6.98 -23.04
C GLN A 60 10.69 7.95 -21.89
N ALA A 61 11.46 7.51 -20.89
CA ALA A 61 11.87 8.36 -19.77
C ALA A 61 12.69 9.58 -20.21
N SER A 62 13.54 9.42 -21.25
CA SER A 62 14.39 10.48 -21.78
C SER A 62 13.65 11.45 -22.70
N ALA A 63 12.70 10.92 -23.50
CA ALA A 63 11.86 11.69 -24.40
C ALA A 63 10.80 12.52 -23.68
N THR A 64 10.58 12.21 -22.39
CA THR A 64 9.65 12.97 -21.58
C THR A 64 10.16 14.40 -21.43
N SER A 65 9.63 15.30 -22.24
CA SER A 65 9.82 16.73 -22.08
C SER A 65 9.31 17.14 -20.70
N VAL A 66 9.92 18.13 -20.09
CA VAL A 66 9.48 18.70 -18.82
C VAL A 66 7.99 19.07 -18.97
N PHE A 67 7.13 18.34 -18.27
CA PHE A 67 5.70 18.50 -18.37
C PHE A 67 5.19 19.64 -17.55
N ASP A 68 5.94 20.01 -16.54
CA ASP A 68 5.54 20.95 -15.54
C ASP A 68 6.69 21.88 -15.21
N ASP A 69 6.49 23.16 -15.43
CA ASP A 69 7.41 24.22 -14.99
C ASP A 69 7.54 24.24 -13.45
N ARG A 70 6.62 23.56 -12.74
CA ARG A 70 6.61 23.39 -11.29
C ARG A 70 7.50 22.25 -10.79
N MET A 71 7.94 21.33 -11.66
CA MET A 71 8.88 20.28 -11.28
C MET A 71 10.28 20.84 -11.16
N SER A 72 10.94 20.53 -10.04
CA SER A 72 12.32 20.97 -9.84
C SER A 72 13.27 20.33 -10.87
N PRO A 73 14.26 21.08 -11.38
CA PRO A 73 15.27 20.53 -12.29
C PRO A 73 15.99 19.30 -11.71
N THR A 74 16.21 19.24 -10.40
CA THR A 74 16.80 18.07 -9.74
C THR A 74 15.84 16.87 -9.79
N THR A 75 14.54 17.06 -9.60
CA THR A 75 13.56 15.99 -9.74
C THR A 75 13.54 15.46 -11.17
N VAL A 76 13.52 16.35 -12.17
CA VAL A 76 13.58 15.96 -13.59
C VAL A 76 14.87 15.21 -13.92
N ALA A 77 16.02 15.71 -13.46
CA ALA A 77 17.32 15.04 -13.66
C ALA A 77 17.33 13.66 -12.97
N ALA A 78 16.80 13.58 -11.74
CA ALA A 78 16.69 12.33 -11.00
C ALA A 78 15.84 11.32 -11.75
N MET A 79 14.73 11.75 -12.35
CA MET A 79 13.86 10.88 -13.15
C MET A 79 14.54 10.37 -14.40
N ARG A 80 15.25 11.21 -15.13
CA ARG A 80 16.00 10.82 -16.32
C ARG A 80 17.12 9.82 -16.00
N LEU A 81 17.77 9.97 -14.86
CA LEU A 81 18.83 9.07 -14.41
C LEU A 81 18.32 7.74 -13.85
N ARG A 82 17.05 7.61 -13.53
CA ARG A 82 16.45 6.34 -13.06
C ARG A 82 16.48 5.26 -14.12
N ALA A 83 16.10 5.65 -15.32
CA ALA A 83 16.05 4.73 -16.44
C ALA A 83 17.47 4.24 -16.76
N GLY A 84 17.71 2.95 -16.54
CA GLY A 84 19.00 2.33 -16.81
C GLY A 84 19.88 2.01 -15.60
N GLN A 85 19.48 2.38 -14.38
CA GLN A 85 20.22 1.98 -13.17
C GLN A 85 20.04 0.50 -12.81
N VAL A 86 18.93 -0.10 -13.21
CA VAL A 86 18.62 -1.51 -13.01
C VAL A 86 18.30 -2.13 -14.37
N SER A 87 18.93 -3.26 -14.71
CA SER A 87 18.63 -3.97 -15.94
C SER A 87 17.49 -4.98 -15.78
N PRO A 88 16.85 -5.43 -16.88
CA PRO A 88 15.90 -6.52 -16.88
C PRO A 88 16.43 -7.80 -16.24
N GLU A 89 17.71 -8.16 -16.51
CA GLU A 89 18.35 -9.36 -15.97
C GLU A 89 18.55 -9.27 -14.45
N GLN A 90 18.92 -8.10 -13.95
CA GLN A 90 19.03 -7.84 -12.51
C GLN A 90 17.65 -7.94 -11.84
N THR A 91 16.61 -7.44 -12.51
CA THR A 91 15.23 -7.54 -12.01
C THR A 91 14.76 -9.00 -11.97
N ALA A 92 15.01 -9.76 -13.03
CA ALA A 92 14.68 -11.18 -13.08
C ALA A 92 15.40 -11.97 -11.98
N GLU A 93 16.67 -11.65 -11.70
CA GLU A 93 17.43 -12.28 -10.62
C GLU A 93 16.87 -11.87 -9.24
N ALA A 94 16.51 -10.61 -9.05
CA ALA A 94 15.88 -10.15 -7.81
C ALA A 94 14.54 -10.85 -7.54
N VAL A 95 13.73 -11.04 -8.57
CA VAL A 95 12.48 -11.81 -8.47
C VAL A 95 12.75 -13.25 -8.04
N ARG A 96 13.75 -13.91 -8.65
CA ARG A 96 14.15 -15.27 -8.22
C ARG A 96 14.60 -15.34 -6.76
N VAL A 97 15.32 -14.33 -6.27
CA VAL A 97 15.68 -14.24 -4.83
C VAL A 97 14.44 -14.19 -3.96
N LEU A 98 13.45 -13.38 -4.32
CA LEU A 98 12.23 -13.21 -3.53
C LEU A 98 11.31 -14.44 -3.55
N GLN A 99 11.41 -15.26 -4.60
CA GLN A 99 10.66 -16.50 -4.75
C GLN A 99 11.37 -17.74 -4.18
N ASP A 100 12.68 -17.64 -3.93
CA ASP A 100 13.48 -18.77 -3.43
C ASP A 100 13.41 -18.88 -1.91
N PRO A 101 12.91 -20.02 -1.33
CA PRO A 101 12.73 -20.17 0.11
C PRO A 101 14.01 -20.10 0.96
N GLU A 102 15.19 -20.31 0.36
CA GLU A 102 16.46 -20.22 1.09
C GLU A 102 17.04 -18.81 1.00
N ARG A 103 17.09 -18.24 -0.22
CA ARG A 103 17.68 -16.93 -0.50
C ARG A 103 16.83 -15.79 0.07
N PHE A 104 15.52 -15.95 0.09
CA PHE A 104 14.59 -14.98 0.66
C PHE A 104 14.93 -14.63 2.10
N TYR A 105 15.33 -15.61 2.90
CA TYR A 105 15.67 -15.41 4.33
C TYR A 105 17.11 -14.96 4.57
N ASP A 106 17.97 -14.91 3.56
CA ASP A 106 19.23 -14.16 3.63
C ASP A 106 18.90 -12.66 3.51
N TYR A 107 18.89 -11.96 4.64
CA TYR A 107 18.44 -10.58 4.68
C TYR A 107 19.25 -9.64 3.77
N SER A 108 20.52 -9.92 3.53
CA SER A 108 21.34 -9.12 2.60
C SER A 108 20.90 -9.30 1.15
N GLN A 109 20.65 -10.56 0.73
CA GLN A 109 20.12 -10.85 -0.60
C GLN A 109 18.70 -10.30 -0.75
N TYR A 110 17.85 -10.49 0.25
CA TYR A 110 16.49 -9.95 0.31
C TYR A 110 16.47 -8.43 0.13
N GLN A 111 17.24 -7.68 0.93
CA GLN A 111 17.31 -6.23 0.81
C GLN A 111 17.78 -5.78 -0.56
N HIS A 112 18.80 -6.47 -1.12
CA HIS A 112 19.26 -6.15 -2.46
C HIS A 112 18.20 -6.41 -3.51
N ALA A 113 17.47 -7.51 -3.41
CA ALA A 113 16.38 -7.85 -4.33
C ALA A 113 15.25 -6.81 -4.24
N VAL A 114 14.84 -6.42 -3.03
CA VAL A 114 13.83 -5.37 -2.80
C VAL A 114 14.24 -4.04 -3.43
N GLU A 115 15.49 -3.61 -3.23
CA GLU A 115 16.00 -2.37 -3.83
C GLU A 115 16.05 -2.45 -5.37
N THR A 116 16.41 -3.61 -5.90
CA THR A 116 16.47 -3.83 -7.34
C THR A 116 15.09 -3.77 -7.98
N VAL A 117 14.10 -4.47 -7.40
CA VAL A 117 12.71 -4.42 -7.87
C VAL A 117 12.14 -3.01 -7.77
N THR A 118 12.38 -2.32 -6.65
CA THR A 118 11.96 -0.93 -6.47
C THR A 118 12.64 0.00 -7.49
N GLY A 119 13.93 -0.20 -7.76
CA GLY A 119 14.67 0.54 -8.78
C GLY A 119 14.11 0.31 -10.19
N TRP A 120 13.73 -0.92 -10.50
CA TRP A 120 13.06 -1.23 -11.75
C TRP A 120 11.70 -0.52 -11.87
N MET A 121 10.87 -0.57 -10.84
CA MET A 121 9.57 0.12 -10.85
C MET A 121 9.73 1.63 -10.97
N ASN A 122 10.79 2.21 -10.44
CA ASN A 122 11.13 3.61 -10.72
C ASN A 122 11.49 3.86 -12.20
N THR A 123 12.09 2.89 -12.88
CA THR A 123 12.32 2.96 -14.33
C THR A 123 11.00 2.92 -15.11
N VAL A 124 10.12 2.00 -14.74
CA VAL A 124 8.76 1.88 -15.29
C VAL A 124 7.97 3.18 -15.08
N GLY A 125 7.97 3.72 -13.87
CA GLY A 125 7.30 4.99 -13.54
C GLY A 125 7.84 6.18 -14.32
N SER A 126 9.14 6.17 -14.63
CA SER A 126 9.76 7.25 -15.41
C SER A 126 9.26 7.32 -16.86
N ALA A 127 8.75 6.21 -17.40
CA ALA A 127 8.14 6.17 -18.73
C ALA A 127 6.70 6.74 -18.76
N GLY A 128 6.06 6.84 -17.62
CA GLY A 128 4.65 7.23 -17.43
C GLY A 128 4.45 8.57 -16.75
N LEU A 129 5.28 9.57 -17.00
CA LEU A 129 5.08 10.90 -16.40
C LEU A 129 3.72 11.52 -16.79
N PRO A 130 3.10 12.27 -15.91
CA PRO A 130 3.60 12.98 -14.74
C PRO A 130 3.46 12.26 -13.39
N GLY A 131 3.51 10.98 -13.34
CA GLY A 131 3.48 10.21 -12.11
C GLY A 131 4.75 9.38 -11.91
N GLN A 132 4.93 8.88 -10.70
CA GLN A 132 5.97 7.91 -10.39
C GLN A 132 5.45 6.80 -9.49
N PHE A 133 6.10 5.65 -9.53
CA PHE A 133 5.84 4.55 -8.61
C PHE A 133 6.79 4.62 -7.43
N HIS A 134 6.25 4.37 -6.25
CA HIS A 134 6.98 4.34 -4.99
C HIS A 134 7.26 2.91 -4.51
N ASN A 135 8.02 2.82 -3.43
CA ASN A 135 8.46 1.58 -2.80
C ASN A 135 7.32 0.60 -2.45
N GLY A 136 6.10 1.06 -2.26
CA GLY A 136 4.92 0.24 -2.00
C GLY A 136 4.16 -0.15 -3.24
N PHE A 137 4.72 0.00 -4.45
CA PHE A 137 3.98 -0.13 -5.69
C PHE A 137 2.77 0.80 -5.75
N GLU A 138 2.88 1.93 -5.10
CA GLU A 138 1.88 2.98 -5.11
C GLU A 138 2.23 4.00 -6.20
N PHE A 139 1.21 4.42 -6.93
CA PHE A 139 1.34 5.50 -7.90
C PHE A 139 1.26 6.85 -7.18
N GLN A 140 2.27 7.69 -7.38
CA GLN A 140 2.28 9.06 -6.89
C GLN A 140 2.18 10.04 -8.05
N PRO A 141 1.06 10.76 -8.20
CA PRO A 141 0.94 11.81 -9.19
C PRO A 141 1.82 13.02 -8.83
N TYR A 142 2.28 13.72 -9.84
CA TYR A 142 2.85 15.06 -9.69
C TYR A 142 1.77 16.14 -9.82
N ASP A 143 2.13 17.39 -9.54
CA ASP A 143 1.23 18.54 -9.48
C ASP A 143 0.28 18.72 -10.68
N ARG A 144 0.58 18.11 -11.84
CA ARG A 144 -0.27 18.21 -13.03
C ARG A 144 -1.41 17.20 -13.10
N PHE A 145 -1.33 16.09 -12.39
CA PHE A 145 -2.38 15.10 -12.35
C PHE A 145 -2.92 14.97 -10.94
N ASN A 146 -4.21 15.23 -10.81
CA ASN A 146 -4.91 15.05 -9.55
C ASN A 146 -5.92 13.92 -9.68
N VAL A 147 -5.66 12.80 -8.99
CA VAL A 147 -6.55 11.63 -8.93
C VAL A 147 -7.91 11.92 -8.26
N SER A 148 -8.07 13.10 -7.68
CA SER A 148 -9.33 13.60 -7.14
C SER A 148 -10.05 14.59 -8.09
N SER A 149 -9.50 14.86 -9.28
CA SER A 149 -10.09 15.75 -10.28
C SER A 149 -10.80 15.00 -11.39
N VAL A 150 -12.06 15.30 -11.63
CA VAL A 150 -12.84 14.76 -12.76
C VAL A 150 -12.18 15.10 -14.09
N ARG A 151 -11.72 16.35 -14.25
CA ARG A 151 -11.04 16.82 -15.46
C ARG A 151 -9.84 15.91 -15.77
N ASP A 152 -9.00 15.63 -14.79
CA ASP A 152 -7.76 14.87 -15.00
C ASP A 152 -8.05 13.37 -15.23
N LEU A 153 -9.05 12.82 -14.54
CA LEU A 153 -9.48 11.42 -14.72
C LEU A 153 -10.24 11.17 -16.03
N THR A 154 -10.72 12.22 -16.70
CA THR A 154 -11.38 12.16 -18.01
C THR A 154 -10.47 12.53 -19.17
N ASP A 155 -9.26 13.05 -18.90
CA ASP A 155 -8.28 13.36 -19.93
C ASP A 155 -7.61 12.09 -20.47
N GLU A 156 -8.06 11.63 -21.64
CA GLU A 156 -7.54 10.42 -22.28
C GLU A 156 -6.05 10.51 -22.61
N ALA A 157 -5.56 11.66 -23.03
CA ALA A 157 -4.16 11.84 -23.33
C ALA A 157 -3.29 11.71 -22.07
N MET A 158 -3.79 12.22 -20.95
CA MET A 158 -3.14 12.11 -19.66
C MET A 158 -3.15 10.64 -19.16
N LEU A 159 -4.30 9.96 -19.23
CA LEU A 159 -4.42 8.55 -18.83
C LEU A 159 -3.52 7.64 -19.68
N ALA A 160 -3.50 7.82 -21.02
CA ALA A 160 -2.63 7.10 -21.92
C ALA A 160 -1.16 7.28 -21.55
N ARG A 161 -0.79 8.49 -21.18
CA ARG A 161 0.57 8.85 -20.84
C ARG A 161 1.01 8.26 -19.49
N LEU A 162 0.16 8.34 -18.46
CA LEU A 162 0.41 7.71 -17.17
C LEU A 162 0.60 6.20 -17.33
N SER A 163 -0.21 5.59 -18.19
CA SER A 163 -0.21 4.15 -18.47
C SER A 163 0.82 3.72 -19.51
N ASN A 164 1.68 4.62 -20.01
CA ASN A 164 2.58 4.36 -21.12
C ASN A 164 3.40 3.07 -20.96
N ALA A 165 3.93 2.80 -19.78
CA ALA A 165 4.71 1.61 -19.49
C ALA A 165 3.88 0.30 -19.50
N PHE A 166 2.57 0.37 -19.26
CA PHE A 166 1.66 -0.79 -19.24
C PHE A 166 0.89 -0.96 -20.57
N THR A 167 0.84 0.09 -21.38
CA THR A 167 0.10 0.06 -22.65
C THR A 167 0.54 -1.07 -23.57
N PRO A 168 1.84 -1.42 -23.74
CA PRO A 168 2.24 -2.58 -24.53
C PRO A 168 1.64 -3.90 -24.01
N TYR A 169 1.67 -4.15 -22.72
CA TYR A 169 1.02 -5.33 -22.15
C TYR A 169 -0.49 -5.32 -22.42
N TYR A 170 -1.16 -4.18 -22.28
CA TYR A 170 -2.59 -4.08 -22.55
C TYR A 170 -2.91 -4.35 -24.01
N SER A 171 -2.20 -3.70 -24.94
CA SER A 171 -2.50 -3.74 -26.38
C SER A 171 -2.05 -5.03 -27.04
N ASP A 172 -0.91 -5.57 -26.64
CA ASP A 172 -0.27 -6.68 -27.34
C ASP A 172 -0.57 -8.05 -26.71
N VAL A 173 -0.97 -8.06 -25.41
CA VAL A 173 -1.19 -9.30 -24.66
C VAL A 173 -2.63 -9.39 -24.15
N LEU A 174 -3.05 -8.45 -23.27
CA LEU A 174 -4.30 -8.58 -22.52
C LEU A 174 -5.53 -8.40 -23.41
N VAL A 175 -5.62 -7.31 -24.16
CA VAL A 175 -6.77 -7.04 -25.02
C VAL A 175 -6.94 -8.10 -26.12
N PRO A 176 -5.88 -8.55 -26.85
CA PRO A 176 -5.99 -9.67 -27.77
C PRO A 176 -6.47 -10.97 -27.12
N ARG A 177 -6.01 -11.27 -25.88
CA ARG A 177 -6.50 -12.42 -25.10
C ARG A 177 -8.00 -12.31 -24.79
N LEU A 178 -8.48 -11.13 -24.42
CA LEU A 178 -9.91 -10.87 -24.16
C LEU A 178 -10.75 -11.01 -25.42
N VAL A 179 -10.28 -10.50 -26.55
CA VAL A 179 -10.95 -10.68 -27.87
C VAL A 179 -11.03 -12.16 -28.25
N ALA A 180 -9.92 -12.90 -28.12
CA ALA A 180 -9.89 -14.33 -28.42
C ALA A 180 -10.81 -15.15 -27.48
N GLY A 181 -10.93 -14.75 -26.22
CA GLY A 181 -11.77 -15.38 -25.20
C GLY A 181 -13.26 -15.20 -25.45
N ARG A 182 -13.66 -14.25 -26.27
CA ARG A 182 -15.08 -13.92 -26.59
C ARG A 182 -15.92 -13.80 -25.32
N HIS A 183 -15.43 -13.03 -24.37
CA HIS A 183 -16.13 -12.80 -23.10
C HIS A 183 -17.40 -11.98 -23.30
N ASP A 184 -18.45 -12.33 -22.56
CA ASP A 184 -19.75 -11.64 -22.59
C ASP A 184 -19.78 -10.51 -21.53
N VAL A 185 -19.07 -10.72 -20.42
CA VAL A 185 -18.95 -9.76 -19.30
C VAL A 185 -17.50 -9.63 -18.87
N ILE A 186 -17.03 -8.40 -18.73
CA ILE A 186 -15.70 -8.07 -18.18
C ILE A 186 -15.88 -7.22 -16.92
N GLY A 187 -15.44 -7.76 -15.77
CA GLY A 187 -15.39 -7.03 -14.50
C GLY A 187 -13.98 -6.54 -14.22
N ILE A 188 -13.81 -5.26 -13.93
CA ILE A 188 -12.54 -4.66 -13.50
C ILE A 188 -12.68 -4.26 -12.03
N ASN A 189 -11.85 -4.86 -11.17
CA ASN A 189 -11.81 -4.57 -9.75
C ASN A 189 -10.80 -3.47 -9.47
N ILE A 190 -11.25 -2.31 -9.02
CA ILE A 190 -10.45 -1.15 -8.66
C ILE A 190 -10.54 -0.97 -7.15
N THR A 191 -9.55 -1.47 -6.43
CA THR A 191 -9.54 -1.48 -4.96
C THR A 191 -8.83 -0.25 -4.40
N PHE A 192 -7.73 0.15 -5.03
CA PHE A 192 -6.87 1.22 -4.55
C PHE A 192 -6.87 2.40 -5.52
N VAL A 193 -6.71 3.60 -4.96
CA VAL A 193 -6.59 4.84 -5.75
C VAL A 193 -5.47 4.75 -6.79
N SER A 194 -4.37 4.07 -6.45
CA SER A 194 -3.25 3.83 -7.38
C SER A 194 -3.63 3.09 -8.64
N GLN A 195 -4.69 2.28 -8.61
CA GLN A 195 -5.17 1.53 -9.79
C GLN A 195 -6.05 2.37 -10.71
N LEU A 196 -6.70 3.42 -10.20
CA LEU A 196 -7.76 4.13 -10.90
C LEU A 196 -7.35 4.61 -12.30
N PRO A 197 -6.25 5.38 -12.51
CA PRO A 197 -5.90 5.88 -13.84
C PRO A 197 -5.56 4.74 -14.83
N PHE A 198 -4.89 3.70 -14.35
CA PHE A 198 -4.49 2.55 -15.18
C PHE A 198 -5.69 1.69 -15.58
N ALA A 199 -6.65 1.51 -14.65
CA ALA A 199 -7.91 0.80 -14.91
C ALA A 199 -8.79 1.55 -15.90
N LEU A 200 -8.88 2.88 -15.78
CA LEU A 200 -9.64 3.71 -16.72
C LEU A 200 -9.04 3.64 -18.13
N TRP A 201 -7.72 3.67 -18.26
CA TRP A 201 -7.07 3.52 -19.57
C TRP A 201 -7.29 2.11 -20.16
N LEU A 202 -7.09 1.06 -19.36
CA LEU A 202 -7.36 -0.31 -19.77
C LEU A 202 -8.81 -0.47 -20.26
N ALA A 203 -9.77 0.06 -19.51
CA ALA A 203 -11.19 -0.01 -19.86
C ALA A 203 -11.49 0.67 -21.21
N ARG A 204 -10.84 1.78 -21.55
CA ARG A 204 -10.97 2.43 -22.86
C ARG A 204 -10.42 1.54 -23.99
N LEU A 205 -9.25 0.93 -23.80
CA LEU A 205 -8.69 0.00 -24.77
C LEU A 205 -9.59 -1.23 -24.98
N ILE A 206 -10.16 -1.77 -23.90
CA ILE A 206 -11.14 -2.87 -23.99
C ILE A 206 -12.37 -2.43 -24.76
N ARG A 207 -12.95 -1.26 -24.44
CA ARG A 207 -14.14 -0.75 -25.12
C ARG A 207 -13.92 -0.51 -26.61
N GLN A 208 -12.73 -0.05 -27.00
CA GLN A 208 -12.35 0.13 -28.41
C GLN A 208 -12.30 -1.22 -29.14
N ALA A 209 -11.76 -2.26 -28.53
CA ALA A 209 -11.60 -3.58 -29.15
C ALA A 209 -12.87 -4.45 -29.08
N LEU A 210 -13.67 -4.25 -28.04
CA LEU A 210 -14.89 -5.02 -27.74
C LEU A 210 -16.05 -4.05 -27.44
N PRO A 211 -16.62 -3.39 -28.46
CA PRO A 211 -17.64 -2.34 -28.26
C PRO A 211 -18.93 -2.84 -27.61
N ASP A 212 -19.28 -4.11 -27.82
CA ASP A 212 -20.54 -4.71 -27.36
C ASP A 212 -20.44 -5.49 -26.04
N VAL A 213 -19.21 -5.64 -25.47
CA VAL A 213 -19.02 -6.35 -24.19
C VAL A 213 -19.64 -5.57 -23.05
N PHE A 214 -20.30 -6.27 -22.11
CA PHE A 214 -20.79 -5.62 -20.90
C PHE A 214 -19.65 -5.40 -19.92
N LEU A 215 -19.27 -4.15 -19.72
CA LEU A 215 -18.09 -3.75 -18.94
C LEU A 215 -18.54 -3.20 -17.57
N VAL A 216 -18.03 -3.80 -16.50
CA VAL A 216 -18.39 -3.46 -15.11
C VAL A 216 -17.18 -3.02 -14.34
N ALA A 217 -17.27 -1.91 -13.57
CA ALA A 217 -16.28 -1.56 -12.56
C ALA A 217 -16.83 -1.84 -11.15
N GLY A 218 -15.99 -2.35 -10.28
CA GLY A 218 -16.27 -2.55 -8.86
C GLY A 218 -15.00 -2.41 -8.02
N GLY A 219 -15.13 -2.60 -6.72
CA GLY A 219 -14.04 -2.46 -5.75
C GLY A 219 -14.17 -1.20 -4.89
N THR A 220 -13.33 -1.12 -3.87
CA THR A 220 -13.40 -0.05 -2.85
C THR A 220 -13.25 1.34 -3.46
N GLU A 221 -12.33 1.51 -4.42
CA GLU A 221 -12.09 2.82 -5.04
C GLU A 221 -13.29 3.30 -5.86
N VAL A 222 -14.02 2.38 -6.53
CA VAL A 222 -15.27 2.74 -7.23
C VAL A 222 -16.33 3.22 -6.24
N ALA A 223 -16.43 2.54 -5.09
CA ALA A 223 -17.32 2.96 -4.01
C ALA A 223 -16.92 4.31 -3.42
N ASP A 224 -15.62 4.55 -3.25
CA ASP A 224 -15.09 5.80 -2.70
C ASP A 224 -15.28 6.99 -3.68
N VAL A 225 -15.04 6.81 -4.97
CA VAL A 225 -15.39 7.82 -5.98
C VAL A 225 -16.86 8.16 -5.89
N ASN A 226 -17.77 7.16 -5.82
CA ASN A 226 -19.20 7.40 -5.68
C ASN A 226 -19.56 8.07 -4.35
N LYS A 227 -18.88 7.70 -3.25
CA LYS A 227 -19.11 8.25 -1.91
C LYS A 227 -18.67 9.70 -1.79
N TYR A 228 -17.45 10.00 -2.26
CA TYR A 228 -16.78 11.28 -2.05
C TYR A 228 -16.93 12.28 -3.19
N ALA A 229 -17.48 11.89 -4.37
CA ALA A 229 -17.79 12.84 -5.43
C ALA A 229 -18.69 13.96 -4.90
N VAL A 230 -18.26 15.20 -5.04
CA VAL A 230 -19.01 16.41 -4.66
C VAL A 230 -20.28 16.52 -5.52
N ASP A 231 -20.11 16.38 -6.83
CA ASP A 231 -21.23 16.21 -7.77
C ASP A 231 -21.38 14.75 -8.16
N LYS A 232 -22.47 14.10 -7.73
CA LYS A 232 -22.76 12.69 -8.04
C LYS A 232 -22.95 12.41 -9.54
N SER A 233 -23.28 13.43 -10.33
CA SER A 233 -23.40 13.28 -11.78
C SER A 233 -22.05 13.06 -12.47
N SER A 234 -20.95 13.50 -11.86
CA SER A 234 -19.59 13.35 -12.38
C SER A 234 -19.05 11.91 -12.30
N VAL A 235 -19.65 11.07 -11.47
CA VAL A 235 -19.20 9.66 -11.32
C VAL A 235 -19.18 8.95 -12.67
N PHE A 236 -20.24 9.06 -13.46
CA PHE A 236 -20.31 8.44 -14.78
C PHE A 236 -19.58 9.25 -15.88
N GLN A 237 -19.05 10.41 -15.58
CA GLN A 237 -18.08 11.05 -16.47
C GLN A 237 -16.71 10.37 -16.35
N ILE A 238 -16.31 10.00 -15.12
CA ILE A 238 -15.06 9.26 -14.86
C ILE A 238 -15.15 7.85 -15.42
N PHE A 239 -16.27 7.16 -15.18
CA PHE A 239 -16.51 5.78 -15.60
C PHE A 239 -17.35 5.67 -16.87
N ASP A 240 -17.16 6.58 -17.83
CA ASP A 240 -17.97 6.74 -19.03
C ASP A 240 -18.00 5.51 -19.96
N VAL A 241 -16.93 4.72 -19.99
CA VAL A 241 -16.81 3.52 -20.81
C VAL A 241 -17.47 2.27 -20.20
N PHE A 242 -17.79 2.31 -18.91
CA PHE A 242 -18.44 1.19 -18.23
C PHE A 242 -19.95 1.20 -18.43
N ASP A 243 -20.55 0.01 -18.45
CA ASP A 243 -22.00 -0.17 -18.52
C ASP A 243 -22.64 -0.12 -17.16
N ALA A 244 -21.92 -0.58 -16.13
CA ALA A 244 -22.40 -0.59 -14.76
C ALA A 244 -21.24 -0.40 -13.77
N LEU A 245 -21.59 0.14 -12.61
CA LEU A 245 -20.73 0.20 -11.43
C LEU A 245 -21.35 -0.65 -10.32
N VAL A 246 -20.51 -1.41 -9.61
CA VAL A 246 -20.91 -2.07 -8.36
C VAL A 246 -20.38 -1.24 -7.20
N VAL A 247 -21.29 -0.67 -6.42
CA VAL A 247 -20.98 0.21 -5.28
C VAL A 247 -21.33 -0.49 -3.98
N GLY A 248 -20.33 -0.83 -3.19
CA GLY A 248 -20.47 -1.64 -1.97
C GLY A 248 -20.11 -3.11 -2.21
N GLU A 249 -20.71 -4.01 -1.45
CA GLU A 249 -20.42 -5.45 -1.54
C GLU A 249 -20.90 -6.02 -2.87
N GLY A 250 -20.07 -6.86 -3.47
CA GLY A 250 -20.21 -7.22 -4.87
C GLY A 250 -20.75 -8.62 -5.15
N GLU A 251 -20.81 -9.51 -4.16
CA GLU A 251 -21.05 -10.94 -4.39
C GLU A 251 -22.45 -11.19 -5.01
N SER A 252 -23.51 -10.77 -4.33
CA SER A 252 -24.88 -10.91 -4.87
C SER A 252 -25.15 -9.98 -6.06
N ALA A 253 -24.50 -8.80 -6.09
CA ALA A 253 -24.59 -7.88 -7.22
C ALA A 253 -23.99 -8.50 -8.50
N TYR A 254 -22.88 -9.22 -8.38
CA TYR A 254 -22.24 -9.89 -9.50
C TYR A 254 -23.12 -11.02 -10.07
N VAL A 255 -23.74 -11.83 -9.21
CA VAL A 255 -24.70 -12.86 -9.64
C VAL A 255 -25.90 -12.24 -10.35
N GLU A 256 -26.48 -11.17 -9.82
CA GLU A 256 -27.59 -10.45 -10.49
C GLU A 256 -27.19 -9.92 -11.87
N ILE A 257 -25.95 -9.44 -12.02
CA ILE A 257 -25.45 -9.00 -13.32
C ILE A 257 -25.43 -10.18 -14.30
N LEU A 258 -24.86 -11.32 -13.90
CA LEU A 258 -24.77 -12.51 -14.75
C LEU A 258 -26.14 -13.06 -15.11
N ASP A 259 -27.05 -13.22 -14.13
CA ASP A 259 -28.42 -13.72 -14.34
C ASP A 259 -29.23 -12.81 -15.25
N SER A 260 -29.12 -11.50 -15.06
CA SER A 260 -29.84 -10.54 -15.88
C SER A 260 -29.42 -10.58 -17.33
N LEU A 261 -28.10 -10.58 -17.56
CA LEU A 261 -27.52 -10.59 -18.91
C LEU A 261 -27.78 -11.92 -19.60
N ASP A 262 -27.72 -13.07 -18.89
CA ASP A 262 -28.04 -14.38 -19.44
C ASP A 262 -29.50 -14.46 -19.86
N ALA A 263 -30.40 -13.77 -19.15
CA ALA A 263 -31.82 -13.60 -19.51
C ALA A 263 -32.07 -12.51 -20.56
N GLY A 264 -31.05 -11.90 -21.15
CA GLY A 264 -31.15 -10.81 -22.13
C GLY A 264 -31.72 -9.51 -21.58
N ARG A 265 -31.57 -9.27 -20.29
CA ARG A 265 -32.03 -8.06 -19.58
C ARG A 265 -30.86 -7.25 -19.01
N LEU A 266 -31.10 -5.96 -18.79
CA LEU A 266 -30.12 -5.13 -18.03
C LEU A 266 -30.25 -5.41 -16.52
N PRO A 267 -29.11 -5.44 -15.78
CA PRO A 267 -29.07 -5.70 -14.35
C PRO A 267 -29.52 -4.46 -13.54
N SER A 268 -30.82 -4.27 -13.41
CA SER A 268 -31.43 -3.14 -12.70
C SER A 268 -32.09 -3.51 -11.38
N GLY A 269 -32.02 -4.79 -10.99
CA GLY A 269 -32.73 -5.34 -9.82
C GLY A 269 -31.99 -5.21 -8.50
N HIS A 270 -30.67 -4.98 -8.52
CA HIS A 270 -29.85 -5.00 -7.33
C HIS A 270 -29.44 -3.59 -6.85
N PRO A 271 -29.61 -3.26 -5.53
CA PRO A 271 -29.32 -1.92 -4.99
C PRO A 271 -27.87 -1.46 -5.16
N ASN A 272 -26.90 -2.38 -5.16
CA ASN A 272 -25.50 -2.06 -5.33
C ASN A 272 -25.07 -1.91 -6.79
N VAL A 273 -25.94 -2.23 -7.77
CA VAL A 273 -25.65 -2.06 -9.20
C VAL A 273 -26.17 -0.70 -9.67
N ARG A 274 -25.30 0.10 -10.24
CA ARG A 274 -25.63 1.38 -10.86
C ARG A 274 -25.36 1.31 -12.35
N LEU A 275 -26.41 1.31 -13.16
CA LEU A 275 -26.29 1.34 -14.61
C LEU A 275 -25.85 2.73 -15.09
N HIS A 276 -25.03 2.73 -16.13
CA HIS A 276 -24.68 3.97 -16.82
C HIS A 276 -25.93 4.65 -17.38
N PRO A 277 -26.09 5.98 -17.30
CA PRO A 277 -27.26 6.72 -17.80
C PRO A 277 -27.63 6.43 -19.26
N ARG A 278 -26.67 6.04 -20.12
CA ARG A 278 -26.93 5.63 -21.51
C ARG A 278 -27.89 4.47 -21.66
N HIS A 279 -28.04 3.64 -20.61
CA HIS A 279 -29.00 2.51 -20.60
C HIS A 279 -30.41 2.89 -20.16
N GLY A 280 -30.66 4.15 -19.91
CA GLY A 280 -31.91 4.67 -19.38
C GLY A 280 -31.85 4.93 -17.88
N VAL A 281 -32.80 5.68 -17.38
CA VAL A 281 -32.87 6.04 -15.95
C VAL A 281 -33.25 4.82 -15.15
N GLY A 282 -32.26 4.14 -14.59
CA GLY A 282 -32.51 3.11 -13.58
C GLY A 282 -33.24 3.74 -12.37
N ARG A 283 -34.20 2.99 -11.78
CA ARG A 283 -34.81 3.41 -10.53
C ARG A 283 -33.72 3.50 -9.48
N ALA A 284 -33.49 4.69 -8.92
CA ALA A 284 -32.60 4.85 -7.79
C ALA A 284 -33.12 3.97 -6.63
N LEU A 285 -32.36 2.93 -6.29
CA LEU A 285 -32.68 2.08 -5.15
C LEU A 285 -32.13 2.77 -3.89
N PRO A 286 -32.93 2.96 -2.86
CA PRO A 286 -32.61 3.91 -1.79
C PRO A 286 -31.59 3.41 -0.78
N VAL A 287 -31.26 2.12 -0.73
CA VAL A 287 -30.44 1.51 0.33
C VAL A 287 -29.51 0.46 -0.25
N PHE A 288 -28.24 0.48 0.14
CA PHE A 288 -27.27 -0.58 -0.16
C PHE A 288 -27.65 -1.89 0.57
N THR A 289 -27.37 -3.02 -0.06
CA THR A 289 -27.46 -4.33 0.58
C THR A 289 -26.07 -4.79 1.01
N TYR A 290 -26.08 -5.60 2.07
CA TYR A 290 -24.89 -6.17 2.67
C TYR A 290 -25.02 -7.68 2.75
N GLU A 291 -23.94 -8.39 2.43
CA GLU A 291 -23.93 -9.84 2.40
C GLU A 291 -24.10 -10.47 3.80
N ARG A 292 -24.75 -11.61 3.85
CA ARG A 292 -24.76 -12.46 5.04
C ARG A 292 -23.50 -13.31 5.03
N LEU A 293 -22.48 -12.93 5.82
CA LEU A 293 -21.17 -13.58 5.80
C LEU A 293 -21.26 -15.10 6.01
N ALA A 294 -22.15 -15.56 6.90
CA ALA A 294 -22.39 -16.99 7.12
C ALA A 294 -22.85 -17.76 5.85
N GLY A 295 -23.31 -17.08 4.83
CA GLY A 295 -23.73 -17.67 3.56
C GLY A 295 -22.67 -17.59 2.46
N LEU A 296 -21.55 -16.90 2.68
CA LEU A 296 -20.48 -16.82 1.71
C LEU A 296 -19.72 -18.16 1.67
N PRO A 297 -19.42 -18.70 0.49
CA PRO A 297 -18.55 -19.86 0.36
C PRO A 297 -17.11 -19.50 0.72
N THR A 298 -16.31 -20.49 1.05
CA THR A 298 -14.87 -20.32 1.18
C THR A 298 -14.29 -19.87 -0.16
N PRO A 299 -13.48 -18.78 -0.21
CA PRO A 299 -12.89 -18.32 -1.47
C PRO A 299 -11.85 -19.31 -2.00
N ASP A 300 -11.87 -19.53 -3.31
CA ASP A 300 -10.95 -20.40 -4.03
C ASP A 300 -9.79 -19.60 -4.62
N TYR A 301 -8.61 -19.70 -4.01
CA TYR A 301 -7.41 -19.00 -4.44
C TYR A 301 -6.58 -19.75 -5.49
N SER A 302 -6.97 -20.97 -5.88
CA SER A 302 -6.18 -21.81 -6.79
C SER A 302 -6.05 -21.23 -8.20
N THR A 303 -6.92 -20.29 -8.57
CA THR A 303 -6.95 -19.65 -9.89
C THR A 303 -5.95 -18.51 -10.05
N LEU A 304 -5.31 -18.05 -8.97
CA LEU A 304 -4.33 -16.97 -9.00
C LEU A 304 -2.95 -17.46 -9.50
N PRO A 305 -2.16 -16.63 -10.19
CA PRO A 305 -0.86 -17.00 -10.75
C PRO A 305 0.26 -17.01 -9.70
N TRP A 306 0.24 -18.00 -8.80
CA TRP A 306 1.12 -18.07 -7.62
C TRP A 306 2.60 -18.14 -7.96
N ASP A 307 2.95 -18.69 -9.11
CA ASP A 307 4.32 -18.73 -9.64
C ASP A 307 4.89 -17.37 -10.03
N LYS A 308 4.04 -16.36 -10.10
CA LYS A 308 4.44 -14.98 -10.47
C LYS A 308 4.61 -14.03 -9.31
N TYR A 309 3.96 -14.28 -8.17
CA TYR A 309 4.08 -13.38 -7.02
C TYR A 309 5.49 -13.38 -6.41
N LEU A 310 5.89 -12.21 -5.88
CA LEU A 310 7.24 -11.98 -5.34
C LEU A 310 7.36 -12.50 -3.90
N SER A 311 7.02 -13.76 -3.69
CA SER A 311 7.01 -14.42 -2.38
C SER A 311 7.44 -15.87 -2.52
N PRO A 312 8.09 -16.44 -1.48
CA PRO A 312 8.57 -17.84 -1.53
C PRO A 312 7.44 -18.86 -1.41
N GLU A 313 6.27 -18.45 -0.92
CA GLU A 313 5.09 -19.30 -0.76
C GLU A 313 3.80 -18.49 -0.77
N PRO A 314 2.62 -19.13 -0.95
CA PRO A 314 1.34 -18.43 -0.97
C PRO A 314 1.00 -17.75 0.35
N PHE A 315 0.53 -16.51 0.22
CA PHE A 315 -0.05 -15.69 1.27
C PHE A 315 -1.40 -15.16 0.79
N VAL A 316 -2.45 -15.34 1.57
CA VAL A 316 -3.82 -14.97 1.17
C VAL A 316 -4.49 -14.09 2.19
N TYR A 317 -5.41 -13.26 1.69
CA TYR A 317 -6.31 -12.48 2.52
C TYR A 317 -7.64 -13.20 2.72
N TYR A 318 -8.15 -13.23 3.95
CA TYR A 318 -9.45 -13.78 4.28
C TYR A 318 -10.23 -12.78 5.14
N SER A 319 -11.52 -12.57 4.84
CA SER A 319 -12.35 -11.55 5.47
C SER A 319 -13.52 -12.17 6.26
N PRO A 320 -13.27 -12.68 7.48
CA PRO A 320 -14.32 -13.28 8.32
C PRO A 320 -15.22 -12.25 9.00
N THR A 321 -14.88 -10.98 8.94
CA THR A 321 -15.72 -9.87 9.41
C THR A 321 -15.70 -8.73 8.42
N ARG A 322 -16.74 -7.91 8.43
CA ARG A 322 -16.80 -6.64 7.68
C ARG A 322 -17.38 -5.56 8.59
N GLY A 323 -16.77 -4.37 8.53
CA GLY A 323 -17.07 -3.27 9.43
C GLY A 323 -16.37 -3.39 10.79
N CYS A 324 -16.51 -2.39 11.62
CA CYS A 324 -15.84 -2.29 12.92
C CYS A 324 -16.85 -2.39 14.08
N TYR A 325 -16.62 -3.32 15.03
CA TYR A 325 -17.51 -3.49 16.19
C TYR A 325 -17.46 -2.30 17.16
N TRP A 326 -16.35 -1.56 17.20
CA TRP A 326 -16.22 -0.38 18.06
C TRP A 326 -17.03 0.80 17.53
N ASN A 327 -16.79 1.17 16.29
CA ASN A 327 -17.56 2.16 15.53
C ASN A 327 -17.80 3.50 16.25
N LYS A 328 -16.84 3.98 17.07
CA LYS A 328 -16.97 5.20 17.87
C LYS A 328 -15.84 6.21 17.68
N CYS A 329 -14.79 5.84 16.95
CA CYS A 329 -13.67 6.74 16.73
C CYS A 329 -14.10 7.96 15.92
N THR A 330 -13.80 9.16 16.44
CA THR A 330 -14.30 10.42 15.86
C THR A 330 -13.66 10.78 14.54
N PHE A 331 -12.46 10.27 14.27
CA PHE A 331 -11.70 10.51 13.06
C PHE A 331 -12.05 9.54 11.92
N CYS A 332 -12.65 8.41 12.24
CA CYS A 332 -12.86 7.30 11.31
C CYS A 332 -14.22 7.45 10.60
N ASP A 333 -14.26 7.17 9.32
CA ASP A 333 -15.49 7.18 8.52
C ASP A 333 -15.98 5.78 8.14
N TYR A 334 -15.40 4.74 8.74
CA TYR A 334 -15.89 3.36 8.67
C TYR A 334 -17.11 3.15 9.57
N GLY A 335 -17.96 2.22 9.21
CA GLY A 335 -19.10 1.80 10.02
C GLY A 335 -20.30 2.73 9.96
N LEU A 336 -20.95 2.94 11.11
CA LEU A 336 -22.25 3.63 11.20
C LEU A 336 -22.19 5.15 11.24
N ASN A 337 -21.09 5.77 10.86
CA ASN A 337 -20.93 7.21 10.87
C ASN A 337 -21.77 7.93 9.80
N GLY A 338 -23.03 7.55 9.68
CA GLY A 338 -24.03 8.23 8.87
C GLY A 338 -24.18 7.66 7.46
N ASP A 339 -24.43 8.51 6.48
CA ASP A 339 -24.87 8.17 5.11
C ASP A 339 -23.80 7.47 4.24
N SER A 340 -22.81 6.89 4.87
CA SER A 340 -21.71 6.18 4.23
C SER A 340 -22.18 4.81 3.72
N PRO A 341 -21.79 4.37 2.50
CA PRO A 341 -21.95 2.99 2.06
C PRO A 341 -21.03 2.01 2.79
N THR A 342 -20.38 2.43 3.86
CA THR A 342 -19.48 1.60 4.66
C THR A 342 -20.27 0.51 5.35
N SER A 343 -19.75 -0.69 5.29
CA SER A 343 -20.39 -1.91 5.77
C SER A 343 -20.70 -1.86 7.28
N PRO A 344 -21.94 -2.16 7.74
CA PRO A 344 -22.19 -2.37 9.14
C PRO A 344 -21.39 -3.55 9.67
N TRP A 345 -21.05 -3.55 10.95
CA TRP A 345 -20.30 -4.66 11.52
C TRP A 345 -21.07 -5.97 11.48
N ARG A 346 -20.47 -6.98 10.89
CA ARG A 346 -20.95 -8.37 10.79
C ARG A 346 -19.76 -9.29 10.91
N GLN A 347 -19.98 -10.50 11.41
CA GLN A 347 -18.95 -11.52 11.52
C GLN A 347 -19.48 -12.89 11.13
N ASP A 348 -18.60 -13.75 10.66
CA ASP A 348 -18.87 -15.17 10.49
C ASP A 348 -19.04 -15.88 11.85
N PRO A 349 -19.85 -16.94 11.91
CA PRO A 349 -19.80 -17.89 13.01
C PRO A 349 -18.39 -18.46 13.14
N VAL A 350 -17.90 -18.61 14.38
CA VAL A 350 -16.54 -19.11 14.63
C VAL A 350 -16.30 -20.49 13.98
N ASP A 351 -17.29 -21.38 14.02
CA ASP A 351 -17.16 -22.71 13.42
C ASP A 351 -16.97 -22.63 11.88
N LYS A 352 -17.63 -21.66 11.23
CA LYS A 352 -17.40 -21.37 9.80
C LYS A 352 -15.99 -20.82 9.56
N MET A 353 -15.55 -19.86 10.38
CA MET A 353 -14.18 -19.32 10.27
C MET A 353 -13.13 -20.46 10.35
N VAL A 354 -13.30 -21.40 11.26
CA VAL A 354 -12.39 -22.57 11.39
C VAL A 354 -12.49 -23.47 10.16
N ALA A 355 -13.67 -23.74 9.65
CA ALA A 355 -13.86 -24.56 8.45
C ALA A 355 -13.25 -23.91 7.21
N ASP A 356 -13.46 -22.59 7.01
CA ASP A 356 -12.88 -21.85 5.90
C ASP A 356 -11.36 -21.86 5.95
N VAL A 357 -10.79 -21.58 7.13
CA VAL A 357 -9.33 -21.59 7.32
C VAL A 357 -8.75 -22.98 7.11
N ALA A 358 -9.43 -24.05 7.57
CA ALA A 358 -8.99 -25.41 7.31
C ALA A 358 -8.97 -25.76 5.82
N GLU A 359 -9.90 -25.23 5.04
CA GLU A 359 -9.91 -25.40 3.59
C GLU A 359 -8.81 -24.60 2.91
N ILE A 360 -8.67 -23.33 3.28
CA ILE A 360 -7.63 -22.42 2.74
C ILE A 360 -6.23 -22.96 3.07
N ALA A 361 -6.02 -23.47 4.27
CA ALA A 361 -4.71 -23.97 4.74
C ALA A 361 -4.20 -25.19 3.94
N LYS A 362 -5.06 -25.88 3.21
CA LYS A 362 -4.62 -26.93 2.27
C LYS A 362 -3.81 -26.37 1.11
N PHE A 363 -4.02 -25.09 0.80
CA PHE A 363 -3.38 -24.39 -0.30
C PHE A 363 -2.35 -23.35 0.17
N ALA A 364 -2.72 -22.47 1.11
CA ALA A 364 -1.88 -21.40 1.63
C ALA A 364 -1.79 -21.47 3.15
N LYS A 365 -0.57 -21.58 3.67
CA LYS A 365 -0.33 -21.65 5.13
C LYS A 365 -0.32 -20.29 5.81
N PHE A 366 -0.14 -19.21 5.07
CA PHE A 366 -0.12 -17.85 5.60
C PHE A 366 -1.40 -17.10 5.19
N ILE A 367 -2.17 -16.70 6.20
CA ILE A 367 -3.49 -16.07 6.03
C ILE A 367 -3.52 -14.77 6.82
N TYR A 368 -3.78 -13.66 6.15
CA TYR A 368 -4.10 -12.40 6.82
C TYR A 368 -5.61 -12.19 6.88
N PHE A 369 -6.12 -11.96 8.07
CA PHE A 369 -7.51 -11.59 8.23
C PHE A 369 -7.68 -10.11 7.85
N SER A 370 -8.05 -9.91 6.59
CA SER A 370 -8.31 -8.58 6.02
C SER A 370 -9.66 -8.08 6.52
N VAL A 371 -9.64 -7.38 7.63
CA VAL A 371 -10.81 -6.91 8.37
C VAL A 371 -10.53 -5.52 8.93
N ASP A 372 -11.58 -4.74 9.17
CA ASP A 372 -11.40 -3.45 9.87
C ASP A 372 -10.95 -3.66 11.32
N VAL A 373 -11.53 -4.63 11.99
CA VAL A 373 -11.09 -5.10 13.31
C VAL A 373 -11.87 -6.34 13.76
N LEU A 374 -11.18 -7.31 14.35
CA LEU A 374 -11.80 -8.50 14.96
C LEU A 374 -12.16 -8.26 16.42
N ALA A 375 -13.36 -8.68 16.82
CA ALA A 375 -13.78 -8.61 18.22
C ALA A 375 -12.94 -9.57 19.10
N PRO A 376 -12.38 -9.11 20.23
CA PRO A 376 -11.45 -9.90 21.03
C PRO A 376 -11.98 -11.28 21.49
N ALA A 377 -13.26 -11.33 21.89
CA ALA A 377 -13.88 -12.58 22.30
C ALA A 377 -14.04 -13.58 21.13
N THR A 378 -14.33 -13.10 19.95
CA THR A 378 -14.42 -13.91 18.73
C THR A 378 -13.08 -14.49 18.37
N ILE A 379 -12.03 -13.65 18.38
CA ILE A 379 -10.66 -14.06 18.04
C ILE A 379 -10.14 -15.12 19.02
N LEU A 380 -10.40 -14.95 20.33
CA LEU A 380 -9.98 -15.92 21.32
C LEU A 380 -10.69 -17.28 21.13
N LYS A 381 -12.01 -17.24 20.94
CA LYS A 381 -12.80 -18.46 20.69
C LYS A 381 -12.35 -19.14 19.38
N PHE A 382 -12.06 -18.37 18.34
CA PHE A 382 -11.49 -18.91 17.10
C PHE A 382 -10.17 -19.60 17.36
N ALA A 383 -9.24 -18.97 18.09
CA ALA A 383 -7.94 -19.54 18.42
C ALA A 383 -8.07 -20.86 19.22
N GLU A 384 -8.97 -20.92 20.20
CA GLU A 384 -9.26 -22.13 20.97
C GLU A 384 -9.77 -23.26 20.06
N ARG A 385 -10.72 -22.97 19.15
CA ARG A 385 -11.27 -23.96 18.22
C ARG A 385 -10.26 -24.43 17.18
N VAL A 386 -9.37 -23.54 16.70
CA VAL A 386 -8.26 -23.93 15.82
C VAL A 386 -7.31 -24.89 16.51
N ILE A 387 -6.95 -24.63 17.76
CA ILE A 387 -6.08 -25.54 18.54
C ILE A 387 -6.73 -26.93 18.70
N GLU A 388 -8.06 -26.96 18.91
CA GLU A 388 -8.82 -28.22 19.01
C GLU A 388 -8.88 -28.98 17.67
N SER A 389 -8.87 -28.27 16.55
CA SER A 389 -9.02 -28.87 15.20
C SER A 389 -7.72 -29.31 14.56
N ASP A 390 -6.56 -29.01 15.18
CA ASP A 390 -5.21 -29.33 14.69
C ASP A 390 -4.90 -28.83 13.27
N VAL A 391 -5.46 -27.68 12.88
CA VAL A 391 -5.17 -27.03 11.59
C VAL A 391 -3.85 -26.29 11.67
N ASP A 392 -2.88 -26.68 10.84
CA ASP A 392 -1.56 -26.04 10.77
C ASP A 392 -1.57 -24.89 9.75
N PHE A 393 -1.57 -23.65 10.26
CA PHE A 393 -1.43 -22.43 9.48
C PHE A 393 -0.88 -21.28 10.32
N ARG A 394 -0.56 -20.17 9.66
CA ARG A 394 -0.09 -18.93 10.28
C ARG A 394 -1.04 -17.81 9.92
N TRP A 395 -1.38 -16.99 10.90
CA TRP A 395 -2.34 -15.92 10.68
C TRP A 395 -1.98 -14.64 11.42
N GLY A 396 -2.64 -13.57 11.01
CA GLY A 396 -2.63 -12.31 11.70
C GLY A 396 -3.86 -11.48 11.33
N ALA A 397 -4.08 -10.40 12.05
CA ALA A 397 -5.27 -9.57 11.91
C ALA A 397 -5.07 -8.17 12.46
N GLU A 398 -6.00 -7.29 12.13
CA GLU A 398 -6.17 -6.03 12.84
C GLU A 398 -6.96 -6.23 14.14
N ILE A 399 -6.41 -5.73 15.23
CA ILE A 399 -7.02 -5.79 16.56
C ILE A 399 -6.98 -4.43 17.27
N ARG A 400 -7.80 -4.28 18.30
CA ARG A 400 -7.74 -3.11 19.19
C ARG A 400 -6.95 -3.42 20.44
N LEU A 401 -6.21 -2.43 20.94
CA LEU A 401 -5.49 -2.49 22.21
C LEU A 401 -6.47 -2.31 23.36
N GLU A 402 -6.96 -3.40 23.91
CA GLU A 402 -7.98 -3.43 24.93
C GLU A 402 -7.54 -4.19 26.18
N LYS A 403 -8.12 -3.86 27.32
CA LYS A 403 -7.90 -4.56 28.59
C LYS A 403 -8.13 -6.08 28.53
N TYR A 404 -8.82 -6.53 27.47
CA TYR A 404 -9.11 -7.94 27.27
C TYR A 404 -7.84 -8.80 27.09
N TRP A 405 -6.77 -8.27 26.55
CA TRP A 405 -5.56 -8.99 26.21
C TRP A 405 -4.65 -9.20 27.42
N SER A 406 -4.66 -10.43 27.98
CA SER A 406 -3.68 -10.88 28.97
C SER A 406 -2.59 -11.70 28.28
N THR A 407 -1.42 -11.85 28.92
CA THR A 407 -0.33 -12.71 28.42
C THR A 407 -0.80 -14.14 28.13
N GLU A 408 -1.69 -14.70 28.95
CA GLU A 408 -2.24 -16.06 28.74
C GLU A 408 -3.09 -16.12 27.47
N ARG A 409 -4.00 -15.15 27.25
CA ARG A 409 -4.81 -15.07 26.03
C ARG A 409 -3.95 -14.88 24.79
N CYS A 410 -2.93 -14.02 24.86
CA CYS A 410 -1.96 -13.84 23.79
C CYS A 410 -1.19 -15.13 23.47
N ARG A 411 -0.81 -15.91 24.49
CA ARG A 411 -0.20 -17.24 24.28
C ARG A 411 -1.17 -18.21 23.59
N THR A 412 -2.45 -18.15 23.89
CA THR A 412 -3.47 -18.93 23.16
C THR A 412 -3.53 -18.53 21.69
N LEU A 413 -3.51 -17.21 21.38
CA LEU A 413 -3.42 -16.76 19.99
C LEU A 413 -2.16 -17.31 19.30
N ARG A 414 -1.00 -17.19 19.95
CA ARG A 414 0.26 -17.70 19.36
C ARG A 414 0.21 -19.20 19.10
N ARG A 415 -0.33 -19.99 20.02
CA ARG A 415 -0.50 -21.45 19.85
C ARG A 415 -1.43 -21.80 18.70
N SER A 416 -2.41 -20.97 18.37
CA SER A 416 -3.29 -21.14 17.20
C SER A 416 -2.67 -20.69 15.88
N GLY A 417 -1.39 -20.29 15.87
CA GLY A 417 -0.68 -19.84 14.67
C GLY A 417 -0.63 -18.34 14.47
N CYS A 418 -1.12 -17.49 15.40
CA CYS A 418 -1.01 -16.04 15.28
C CYS A 418 0.46 -15.60 15.30
N VAL A 419 0.93 -14.98 14.24
CA VAL A 419 2.34 -14.53 14.10
C VAL A 419 2.49 -13.03 14.28
N SER A 420 1.51 -12.24 13.85
CA SER A 420 1.58 -10.79 13.93
C SER A 420 0.19 -10.16 13.97
N VAL A 421 0.10 -8.97 14.58
CA VAL A 421 -1.13 -8.17 14.63
C VAL A 421 -0.86 -6.72 14.29
N SER A 422 -1.80 -6.10 13.59
CA SER A 422 -1.84 -4.64 13.41
C SER A 422 -2.71 -4.00 14.48
N VAL A 423 -2.22 -2.91 15.08
CA VAL A 423 -2.96 -2.22 16.14
C VAL A 423 -2.97 -0.71 15.89
N GLY A 424 -4.16 -0.13 15.93
CA GLY A 424 -4.31 1.32 15.97
C GLY A 424 -4.06 1.83 17.40
N PHE A 425 -2.84 2.25 17.70
CA PHE A 425 -2.55 2.88 18.99
C PHE A 425 -2.89 4.39 18.97
N GLU A 426 -2.87 5.00 17.78
CA GLU A 426 -3.21 6.35 17.34
C GLU A 426 -2.34 7.43 17.98
N SER A 427 -2.31 7.56 19.31
CA SER A 427 -1.53 8.55 20.04
C SER A 427 -1.08 8.01 21.40
N ALA A 428 0.04 8.49 21.91
CA ALA A 428 0.48 8.25 23.29
C ALA A 428 0.03 9.35 24.27
N ASN A 429 -0.80 10.28 23.84
CA ASN A 429 -1.36 11.30 24.70
C ASN A 429 -2.82 10.97 25.06
N GLN A 430 -3.15 10.91 26.36
CA GLN A 430 -4.49 10.50 26.81
C GLN A 430 -5.58 11.49 26.38
N ARG A 431 -5.31 12.80 26.34
CA ARG A 431 -6.27 13.81 25.87
C ARG A 431 -6.65 13.56 24.41
N ILE A 432 -5.68 13.25 23.57
CA ILE A 432 -5.93 12.91 22.17
C ILE A 432 -6.72 11.61 22.07
N LEU A 433 -6.34 10.55 22.83
CA LEU A 433 -7.09 9.28 22.85
C LEU A 433 -8.56 9.47 23.26
N ASP A 434 -8.82 10.38 24.17
CA ASP A 434 -10.18 10.71 24.60
C ASP A 434 -10.94 11.52 23.54
N LEU A 435 -10.30 12.50 22.88
CA LEU A 435 -10.89 13.28 21.79
C LEU A 435 -11.26 12.39 20.58
N ILE A 436 -10.39 11.45 20.22
CA ILE A 436 -10.68 10.51 19.14
C ILE A 436 -11.63 9.39 19.55
N ASN A 437 -12.04 9.32 20.80
CA ASN A 437 -12.93 8.31 21.39
C ASN A 437 -12.44 6.87 21.11
N LYS A 438 -11.10 6.66 21.24
CA LYS A 438 -10.49 5.35 21.03
C LYS A 438 -10.93 4.33 22.08
N GLY A 439 -11.26 4.77 23.29
CA GLY A 439 -11.75 3.90 24.38
C GLY A 439 -10.66 3.02 24.99
N THR A 440 -9.41 3.48 24.96
CA THR A 440 -8.25 2.83 25.58
C THR A 440 -7.45 3.86 26.39
N THR A 441 -6.56 3.36 27.23
CA THR A 441 -5.61 4.20 27.96
C THR A 441 -4.18 3.84 27.59
N LEU A 442 -3.23 4.76 27.75
CA LEU A 442 -1.82 4.50 27.47
C LEU A 442 -1.28 3.32 28.28
N ALA A 443 -1.73 3.16 29.54
CA ALA A 443 -1.37 2.00 30.36
C ALA A 443 -1.86 0.68 29.74
N GLN A 444 -3.07 0.65 29.19
CA GLN A 444 -3.61 -0.53 28.49
C GLN A 444 -2.86 -0.82 27.19
N VAL A 445 -2.47 0.22 26.44
CA VAL A 445 -1.62 0.10 25.25
C VAL A 445 -0.32 -0.60 25.60
N SER A 446 0.43 -0.08 26.58
CA SER A 446 1.72 -0.66 27.02
C SER A 446 1.56 -2.10 27.50
N GLN A 447 0.55 -2.37 28.35
CA GLN A 447 0.29 -3.70 28.87
C GLN A 447 -0.04 -4.73 27.75
N THR A 448 -0.81 -4.31 26.76
CA THR A 448 -1.19 -5.21 25.64
C THR A 448 0.00 -5.50 24.75
N ILE A 449 0.82 -4.49 24.42
CA ILE A 449 2.05 -4.69 23.63
C ILE A 449 2.99 -5.66 24.35
N ASP A 450 3.18 -5.48 25.66
CA ASP A 450 4.00 -6.37 26.48
C ASP A 450 3.47 -7.81 26.44
N ALA A 451 2.17 -8.00 26.56
CA ALA A 451 1.53 -9.31 26.52
C ALA A 451 1.72 -10.01 25.15
N MET A 452 1.56 -9.26 24.04
CA MET A 452 1.78 -9.77 22.69
C MET A 452 3.24 -10.16 22.47
N THR A 453 4.18 -9.27 22.80
CA THR A 453 5.62 -9.52 22.66
C THR A 453 6.08 -10.72 23.50
N GLN A 454 5.62 -10.83 24.75
CA GLN A 454 5.91 -11.98 25.63
C GLN A 454 5.32 -13.29 25.08
N ALA A 455 4.27 -13.24 24.30
CA ALA A 455 3.71 -14.39 23.62
C ALA A 455 4.41 -14.73 22.31
N GLY A 456 5.35 -13.91 21.83
CA GLY A 456 6.05 -14.08 20.55
C GLY A 456 5.22 -13.65 19.35
N ILE A 457 4.26 -12.72 19.53
CA ILE A 457 3.44 -12.14 18.46
C ILE A 457 4.04 -10.80 18.08
N GLY A 458 4.30 -10.59 16.78
CA GLY A 458 4.73 -9.32 16.24
C GLY A 458 3.63 -8.26 16.29
N VAL A 459 4.00 -7.00 16.50
CA VAL A 459 3.03 -5.90 16.61
C VAL A 459 3.39 -4.79 15.62
N GLN A 460 2.47 -4.46 14.74
CA GLN A 460 2.53 -3.21 13.98
C GLN A 460 1.77 -2.12 14.74
N MET A 461 2.48 -1.04 15.07
CA MET A 461 1.90 0.13 15.75
C MET A 461 1.53 1.18 14.71
N MET A 462 0.24 1.44 14.54
CA MET A 462 -0.27 2.47 13.64
C MET A 462 -0.87 3.63 14.44
N GLY A 463 -0.59 4.84 14.00
CA GLY A 463 -1.13 6.05 14.59
C GLY A 463 -0.90 7.27 13.70
N PHE A 464 -1.22 8.43 14.20
CA PHE A 464 -1.05 9.69 13.48
C PHE A 464 -0.70 10.84 14.42
N THR A 465 -0.21 11.93 13.84
CA THR A 465 -0.03 13.23 14.49
C THR A 465 -0.84 14.29 13.75
N GLY A 466 -1.06 15.43 14.38
CA GLY A 466 -1.78 16.55 13.76
C GLY A 466 -3.30 16.39 13.84
N PHE A 467 -3.81 15.65 14.85
CA PHE A 467 -5.24 15.70 15.16
C PHE A 467 -5.62 17.11 15.58
N PRO A 468 -6.79 17.64 15.21
CA PRO A 468 -7.19 18.99 15.57
C PRO A 468 -6.97 19.30 17.05
N THR A 469 -6.33 20.43 17.34
CA THR A 469 -5.87 20.88 18.66
C THR A 469 -4.72 20.08 19.29
N GLU A 470 -4.12 19.11 18.60
CA GLU A 470 -2.92 18.45 19.11
C GLU A 470 -1.73 19.41 19.10
N THR A 471 -1.06 19.55 20.21
CA THR A 471 0.16 20.36 20.33
C THR A 471 1.39 19.60 19.83
N ALA A 472 2.46 20.30 19.44
CA ALA A 472 3.73 19.67 19.07
C ALA A 472 4.30 18.81 20.22
N GLY A 473 4.11 19.22 21.48
CA GLY A 473 4.49 18.43 22.65
C GLY A 473 3.79 17.08 22.71
N GLU A 474 2.48 17.05 22.51
CA GLU A 474 1.67 15.82 22.51
C GLU A 474 2.02 14.90 21.34
N ALA A 475 2.25 15.46 20.16
CA ALA A 475 2.77 14.70 19.01
C ALA A 475 4.14 14.04 19.31
N MET A 476 5.04 14.80 19.97
CA MET A 476 6.35 14.29 20.39
C MET A 476 6.27 13.21 21.48
N GLU A 477 5.23 13.21 22.33
CA GLU A 477 4.98 12.09 23.27
C GLU A 477 4.72 10.79 22.52
N SER A 478 3.93 10.82 21.45
CA SER A 478 3.64 9.65 20.62
C SER A 478 4.90 9.12 19.92
N ILE A 479 5.73 10.00 19.39
CA ILE A 479 7.02 9.65 18.78
C ILE A 479 7.98 9.05 19.80
N SER A 480 8.07 9.65 21.00
CA SER A 480 8.93 9.16 22.09
C SER A 480 8.48 7.80 22.59
N PHE A 481 7.18 7.59 22.74
CA PHE A 481 6.60 6.30 23.12
C PHE A 481 7.01 5.18 22.13
N LEU A 482 6.87 5.41 20.82
CA LEU A 482 7.29 4.42 19.83
C LEU A 482 8.80 4.16 19.89
N ARG A 483 9.60 5.20 20.11
CA ARG A 483 11.06 5.06 20.23
C ARG A 483 11.47 4.26 21.47
N GLU A 484 10.82 4.49 22.61
CA GLU A 484 11.09 3.78 23.86
C GLU A 484 10.68 2.31 23.79
N HIS A 485 9.68 1.96 22.96
CA HIS A 485 9.18 0.61 22.77
C HIS A 485 9.71 -0.04 21.48
N ARG A 486 10.83 0.45 20.94
CA ARG A 486 11.38 0.01 19.64
C ARG A 486 11.64 -1.48 19.54
N ASP A 487 11.94 -2.13 20.65
CA ASP A 487 12.17 -3.57 20.77
C ASP A 487 10.89 -4.41 20.79
N LYS A 488 9.71 -3.79 20.84
CA LYS A 488 8.41 -4.47 21.01
C LYS A 488 7.52 -4.43 19.78
N TRP A 489 7.90 -3.71 18.74
CA TRP A 489 7.09 -3.63 17.53
C TRP A 489 7.89 -3.96 16.27
N THR A 490 7.24 -4.60 15.31
CA THR A 490 7.82 -4.94 14.00
C THR A 490 7.80 -3.75 13.05
N PHE A 491 6.75 -2.94 13.14
CA PHE A 491 6.58 -1.71 12.40
C PHE A 491 5.92 -0.67 13.31
N GLY A 492 6.46 0.53 13.33
CA GLY A 492 5.87 1.67 14.03
C GLY A 492 5.80 2.86 13.09
N GLY A 493 4.60 3.26 12.72
CA GLY A 493 4.36 4.36 11.80
C GLY A 493 3.34 5.36 12.34
N LEU A 494 3.71 6.63 12.27
CA LEU A 494 2.80 7.75 12.52
C LEU A 494 2.54 8.47 11.20
N GLY A 495 1.29 8.41 10.77
CA GLY A 495 0.79 9.24 9.70
C GLY A 495 0.59 10.70 10.12
N THR A 496 0.07 11.49 9.20
CA THR A 496 -0.51 12.80 9.50
C THR A 496 -2.03 12.67 9.42
N PHE A 497 -2.73 13.26 10.39
CA PHE A 497 -4.19 13.24 10.41
C PHE A 497 -4.76 13.80 9.10
N MET A 498 -5.73 13.11 8.57
CA MET A 498 -6.47 13.53 7.38
C MET A 498 -7.96 13.51 7.69
N LEU A 499 -8.60 14.65 7.51
CA LEU A 499 -10.04 14.79 7.76
C LEU A 499 -10.82 14.18 6.59
N THR A 500 -11.58 13.13 6.85
CA THR A 500 -12.48 12.52 5.86
C THR A 500 -13.91 13.04 6.03
N ALA A 501 -14.65 13.15 4.94
CA ALA A 501 -16.01 13.73 4.93
C ALA A 501 -17.01 12.91 5.78
N GLY A 502 -16.78 11.60 5.92
CA GLY A 502 -17.64 10.71 6.73
C GLY A 502 -17.39 10.78 8.23
N ALA A 503 -16.25 11.31 8.66
CA ALA A 503 -15.84 11.33 10.06
C ALA A 503 -16.74 12.21 10.94
N ILE A 504 -16.85 11.89 12.23
CA ILE A 504 -17.58 12.71 13.23
C ILE A 504 -16.95 14.10 13.33
N VAL A 505 -15.63 14.19 13.24
CA VAL A 505 -14.89 15.46 13.22
C VAL A 505 -15.39 16.38 12.11
N ALA A 506 -15.58 15.87 10.88
CA ALA A 506 -16.10 16.65 9.77
C ALA A 506 -17.57 17.06 9.94
N LYS A 507 -18.37 16.21 10.59
CA LYS A 507 -19.82 16.47 10.85
C LYS A 507 -20.06 17.44 12.01
N ARG A 508 -19.10 17.59 12.90
CA ARG A 508 -19.21 18.44 14.11
C ARG A 508 -17.90 19.22 14.34
N PRO A 509 -17.43 19.97 13.35
CA PRO A 509 -16.08 20.54 13.35
C PRO A 509 -15.81 21.46 14.53
N GLU A 510 -16.81 22.22 15.00
CA GLU A 510 -16.68 23.17 16.10
C GLU A 510 -16.34 22.47 17.44
N GLN A 511 -16.77 21.19 17.63
CA GLN A 511 -16.44 20.41 18.82
C GLN A 511 -14.96 20.02 18.89
N PHE A 512 -14.27 20.11 17.74
CA PHE A 512 -12.86 19.78 17.59
C PHE A 512 -12.01 21.01 17.26
N GLY A 513 -12.54 22.21 17.47
CA GLY A 513 -11.82 23.44 17.23
C GLY A 513 -11.58 23.75 15.76
N LEU A 514 -12.38 23.20 14.85
CA LEU A 514 -12.28 23.42 13.43
C LEU A 514 -13.26 24.46 12.92
N ARG A 515 -12.83 25.18 11.87
CA ARG A 515 -13.62 26.14 11.09
C ARG A 515 -13.42 25.91 9.60
N ASP A 516 -14.33 26.44 8.80
CA ASP A 516 -14.22 26.48 7.33
C ASP A 516 -13.83 25.14 6.70
N VAL A 517 -14.46 24.06 7.15
CA VAL A 517 -14.24 22.71 6.57
C VAL A 517 -14.78 22.70 5.14
N ARG A 518 -13.90 22.39 4.18
CA ARG A 518 -14.17 22.48 2.74
C ARG A 518 -13.39 21.42 1.95
N PRO A 519 -13.84 21.03 0.75
CA PRO A 519 -12.98 20.29 -0.17
C PRO A 519 -11.70 21.07 -0.50
N TYR A 520 -10.59 20.36 -0.73
CA TYR A 520 -9.40 21.00 -1.28
C TYR A 520 -9.72 21.63 -2.66
N PRO A 521 -9.05 22.74 -3.05
CA PRO A 521 -9.16 23.26 -4.39
C PRO A 521 -8.87 22.18 -5.45
N ASP A 522 -9.64 22.18 -6.54
CA ASP A 522 -9.54 21.19 -7.63
C ASP A 522 -9.77 19.72 -7.23
N HIS A 523 -10.40 19.44 -6.07
CA HIS A 523 -10.82 18.12 -5.66
C HIS A 523 -12.34 17.94 -5.88
N ASP A 524 -12.71 17.38 -7.03
CA ASP A 524 -14.10 16.97 -7.32
C ASP A 524 -14.51 15.72 -6.54
N ILE A 525 -13.53 14.94 -6.11
CA ILE A 525 -13.67 13.76 -5.24
C ILE A 525 -13.05 14.10 -3.89
N ALA A 526 -13.87 14.51 -2.94
CA ALA A 526 -13.44 15.02 -1.64
C ALA A 526 -13.15 13.88 -0.63
N ARG A 527 -12.15 13.03 -0.92
CA ARG A 527 -11.70 11.98 0.02
C ARG A 527 -11.18 12.57 1.30
N ALA A 528 -10.43 13.64 1.21
CA ALA A 528 -9.96 14.46 2.30
C ALA A 528 -10.53 15.86 2.21
N LEU A 529 -10.69 16.50 3.37
CA LEU A 529 -11.18 17.88 3.51
C LEU A 529 -10.08 18.77 4.09
N ASP A 530 -10.04 20.00 3.60
CA ASP A 530 -9.27 21.09 4.16
C ASP A 530 -10.04 21.78 5.28
N TYR A 531 -9.35 22.39 6.24
CA TYR A 531 -9.95 23.08 7.37
C TYR A 531 -8.98 24.07 8.00
N ASP A 532 -9.54 25.04 8.73
CA ASP A 532 -8.79 25.94 9.55
C ASP A 532 -8.98 25.60 11.03
N GLU A 533 -7.90 25.58 11.82
CA GLU A 533 -8.01 25.43 13.28
C GLU A 533 -8.33 26.77 13.95
N ALA A 534 -9.18 26.74 14.96
CA ALA A 534 -9.67 27.95 15.62
C ALA A 534 -8.56 28.71 16.36
N ASP A 535 -7.55 28.02 16.87
CA ASP A 535 -6.37 28.53 17.57
C ASP A 535 -5.14 28.70 16.66
N GLY A 536 -5.28 28.41 15.37
CA GLY A 536 -4.22 28.56 14.36
C GLY A 536 -3.35 27.32 14.16
N GLY A 537 -3.56 26.25 14.95
CA GLY A 537 -2.83 24.98 14.79
C GLY A 537 -1.32 25.08 15.05
N LEU A 538 -0.56 24.08 14.60
CA LEU A 538 0.90 24.05 14.72
C LEU A 538 1.56 25.08 13.78
N SER A 539 2.55 25.78 14.28
CA SER A 539 3.40 26.64 13.44
C SER A 539 4.22 25.80 12.45
N GLU A 540 4.64 26.38 11.33
CA GLU A 540 5.48 25.71 10.32
C GLU A 540 6.74 25.09 10.94
N ARG A 541 7.38 25.77 11.90
CA ARG A 541 8.55 25.27 12.60
C ARG A 541 8.24 24.01 13.44
N GLU A 542 7.09 23.98 14.10
CA GLU A 542 6.63 22.83 14.88
C GLU A 542 6.28 21.66 13.99
N LEU A 543 5.58 21.91 12.89
CA LEU A 543 5.29 20.88 11.88
C LEU A 543 6.57 20.24 11.33
N VAL A 544 7.57 21.03 10.94
CA VAL A 544 8.87 20.53 10.47
C VAL A 544 9.53 19.67 11.56
N ALA A 545 9.55 20.12 12.80
CA ALA A 545 10.17 19.37 13.90
C ALA A 545 9.47 18.03 14.18
N VAL A 546 8.14 18.00 14.11
CA VAL A 546 7.36 16.75 14.26
C VAL A 546 7.64 15.80 13.09
N GLU A 547 7.63 16.28 11.85
CA GLU A 547 7.90 15.44 10.68
C GLU A 547 9.33 14.88 10.65
N GLU A 548 10.33 15.66 11.05
CA GLU A 548 11.71 15.18 11.20
C GLU A 548 11.83 14.09 12.27
N ALA A 549 11.12 14.28 13.39
CA ALA A 549 11.09 13.29 14.47
C ALA A 549 10.39 11.99 14.03
N LYS A 550 9.27 12.08 13.29
CA LYS A 550 8.59 10.92 12.66
C LYS A 550 9.51 10.20 11.69
N ALA A 551 10.18 10.92 10.81
CA ALA A 551 11.11 10.35 9.84
C ALA A 551 12.23 9.54 10.52
N SER A 552 12.64 9.90 11.73
CA SER A 552 13.62 9.16 12.51
C SER A 552 13.14 7.79 13.00
N LEU A 553 11.83 7.61 13.20
CA LEU A 553 11.23 6.30 13.56
C LEU A 553 11.25 5.34 12.39
N THR A 554 10.93 5.85 11.20
CA THR A 554 10.74 5.04 9.99
C THR A 554 12.01 4.80 9.19
N GLY A 555 13.16 5.30 9.67
CA GLY A 555 14.43 5.27 8.94
C GLY A 555 14.89 3.88 8.45
N ASN A 556 14.44 2.81 9.11
CA ASN A 556 14.72 1.43 8.74
C ASN A 556 13.51 0.69 8.15
N ASN A 557 12.34 1.32 8.12
CA ASN A 557 11.17 0.69 7.53
C ASN A 557 11.28 0.74 6.01
N LEU A 558 11.29 -0.41 5.41
CA LEU A 558 11.02 -0.56 3.99
C LEU A 558 9.53 -0.26 3.80
N GLY A 559 9.17 0.45 2.75
CA GLY A 559 7.75 0.66 2.42
C GLY A 559 7.05 -0.67 2.16
N ARG A 560 5.71 -0.68 2.25
CA ARG A 560 4.94 -1.81 1.73
C ARG A 560 5.36 -2.07 0.26
N PRO A 561 5.39 -3.30 -0.17
CA PRO A 561 4.95 -4.57 0.46
C PRO A 561 6.06 -5.33 1.21
N TRP A 562 7.13 -4.68 1.59
CA TRP A 562 8.32 -5.29 2.15
C TRP A 562 8.22 -5.52 3.65
N VAL A 563 9.18 -6.24 4.22
CA VAL A 563 9.19 -6.52 5.68
C VAL A 563 9.02 -5.22 6.49
N GLY A 564 8.04 -5.20 7.37
CA GLY A 564 7.68 -4.04 8.19
C GLY A 564 6.17 -3.92 8.37
N GLY A 565 5.38 -3.88 7.29
CA GLY A 565 3.92 -3.86 7.35
C GLY A 565 3.34 -5.23 7.69
N THR A 566 2.37 -5.30 8.61
CA THR A 566 1.76 -6.59 8.99
C THR A 566 0.69 -7.09 8.04
N ASP A 567 0.27 -6.29 7.12
CA ASP A 567 -0.57 -6.69 6.00
C ASP A 567 0.25 -7.14 4.76
N CYS A 568 1.56 -7.26 4.92
CA CYS A 568 2.49 -7.67 3.88
C CYS A 568 2.99 -9.10 4.12
N ALA A 569 2.92 -9.93 3.11
CA ALA A 569 3.35 -11.32 3.14
C ALA A 569 4.75 -11.50 3.74
N HIS A 570 5.71 -10.68 3.32
CA HIS A 570 7.11 -10.78 3.74
C HIS A 570 7.30 -10.58 5.25
N THR A 571 6.49 -9.74 5.89
CA THR A 571 6.53 -9.56 7.34
C THR A 571 6.16 -10.85 8.06
N TYR A 572 5.13 -11.56 7.58
CA TYR A 572 4.71 -12.84 8.19
C TYR A 572 5.75 -13.92 8.06
N PHE A 573 6.36 -14.05 6.88
CA PHE A 573 7.43 -15.02 6.65
C PHE A 573 8.62 -14.74 7.57
N TYR A 574 9.05 -13.48 7.66
CA TYR A 574 10.15 -13.09 8.54
C TYR A 574 9.79 -13.21 10.02
N GLN A 575 8.58 -12.84 10.42
CA GLN A 575 8.12 -12.94 11.82
C GLN A 575 8.03 -14.41 12.25
N GLU A 576 7.56 -15.31 11.41
CA GLU A 576 7.53 -16.74 11.72
C GLU A 576 8.93 -17.32 11.81
N ARG A 577 9.84 -16.90 10.94
CA ARG A 577 11.22 -17.40 10.88
C ARG A 577 12.08 -16.92 12.05
N TYR A 578 11.97 -15.65 12.40
CA TYR A 578 12.89 -14.98 13.35
C TYR A 578 12.22 -14.60 14.68
N GLY A 579 10.91 -14.60 14.76
CA GLY A 579 10.16 -14.25 15.97
C GLY A 579 10.55 -12.86 16.51
N ALA A 580 10.86 -12.78 17.80
CA ALA A 580 11.28 -11.53 18.45
C ALA A 580 12.61 -10.96 17.93
N ASP A 581 13.40 -11.75 17.21
CA ASP A 581 14.67 -11.32 16.65
C ASP A 581 14.55 -10.63 15.29
N ILE A 582 13.32 -10.55 14.73
CA ILE A 582 13.08 -9.90 13.44
C ILE A 582 13.67 -8.47 13.38
N MET A 583 13.55 -7.71 14.45
CA MET A 583 14.11 -6.34 14.49
C MET A 583 15.63 -6.30 14.56
N LYS A 584 16.27 -7.33 15.10
CA LYS A 584 17.73 -7.48 15.04
C LYS A 584 18.17 -7.79 13.62
N VAL A 585 17.45 -8.65 12.91
CA VAL A 585 17.73 -9.01 11.52
C VAL A 585 17.52 -7.80 10.60
N VAL A 586 16.39 -7.12 10.72
CA VAL A 586 16.02 -5.96 9.86
C VAL A 586 16.78 -4.69 10.24
N GLY A 587 17.18 -4.53 11.51
CA GLY A 587 17.87 -3.33 12.01
C GLY A 587 19.40 -3.40 12.04
N SER A 588 19.99 -4.57 11.77
CA SER A 588 21.39 -4.87 12.04
C SER A 588 22.38 -4.51 10.93
N ALA A 589 22.10 -3.48 10.13
CA ALA A 589 23.12 -2.96 9.21
C ALA A 589 24.23 -2.22 9.97
N GLN A 590 24.93 -2.90 10.89
CA GLN A 590 26.24 -2.41 11.31
C GLN A 590 27.21 -2.60 10.15
N PRO A 591 28.03 -1.58 9.84
CA PRO A 591 29.00 -1.70 8.76
C PRO A 591 29.95 -2.88 9.00
N ASN A 592 29.88 -3.89 8.15
CA ASN A 592 30.92 -4.91 8.13
C ASN A 592 32.16 -4.32 7.44
N ARG A 593 33.15 -3.97 8.20
CA ARG A 593 34.37 -3.30 7.70
C ARG A 593 35.16 -4.13 6.67
N GLU A 594 34.97 -5.45 6.68
CA GLU A 594 35.65 -6.37 5.76
C GLU A 594 34.87 -6.60 4.47
N ALA A 595 33.58 -6.25 4.44
CA ALA A 595 32.78 -6.35 3.24
C ALA A 595 33.20 -5.32 2.20
N ARG A 596 33.10 -5.68 0.91
CA ARG A 596 33.28 -4.73 -0.18
C ARG A 596 31.97 -4.01 -0.43
N TYR A 597 32.02 -2.72 -0.57
CA TYR A 597 30.89 -1.86 -0.82
C TYR A 597 30.97 -1.22 -2.20
N VAL A 598 29.82 -1.01 -2.81
CA VAL A 598 29.65 -0.22 -4.03
C VAL A 598 28.64 0.89 -3.79
N ILE A 599 28.74 1.97 -4.58
CA ILE A 599 27.77 3.06 -4.55
C ILE A 599 26.37 2.54 -4.89
N ASN A 600 25.36 2.96 -4.13
CA ASN A 600 23.97 2.47 -4.27
C ASN A 600 23.05 3.53 -4.88
N GLY A 601 23.52 4.23 -5.88
CA GLY A 601 22.77 5.29 -6.54
C GLY A 601 23.66 6.22 -7.34
N THR A 602 23.16 7.43 -7.59
CA THR A 602 23.82 8.43 -8.44
C THR A 602 23.87 9.79 -7.76
N VAL A 603 25.01 10.46 -7.87
CA VAL A 603 25.19 11.85 -7.43
C VAL A 603 24.64 12.79 -8.51
N ILE A 604 23.83 13.75 -8.10
CA ILE A 604 23.17 14.75 -8.96
C ILE A 604 23.65 16.14 -8.53
N ARG A 605 24.12 16.95 -9.46
CA ARG A 605 24.43 18.36 -9.21
C ARG A 605 23.12 19.16 -9.17
N ARG A 606 22.93 19.92 -8.11
CA ARG A 606 21.76 20.80 -7.95
C ARG A 606 22.01 22.17 -8.62
N PRO A 607 20.96 22.82 -9.21
CA PRO A 607 21.01 24.22 -9.56
C PRO A 607 21.14 25.10 -8.30
N GLU A 608 21.56 26.35 -8.47
CA GLU A 608 21.83 27.26 -7.34
C GLU A 608 20.57 27.72 -6.59
N ARG A 609 19.39 27.60 -7.20
CA ARG A 609 18.10 27.91 -6.56
C ARG A 609 17.09 26.84 -6.94
N GLU A 610 16.61 26.09 -5.97
CA GLU A 610 15.68 25.01 -6.19
C GLU A 610 14.72 24.82 -5.02
N VAL A 611 13.44 24.78 -5.33
CA VAL A 611 12.40 24.34 -4.40
C VAL A 611 12.17 22.87 -4.64
N VAL A 612 12.40 22.03 -3.60
CA VAL A 612 12.10 20.60 -3.67
C VAL A 612 10.88 20.31 -2.83
N ARG A 613 9.84 19.82 -3.49
CA ARG A 613 8.64 19.31 -2.83
C ARG A 613 8.64 17.79 -2.96
N GLU A 614 8.64 17.09 -1.82
CA GLU A 614 8.37 15.65 -1.79
C GLU A 614 6.90 15.44 -1.42
N TYR A 615 6.18 14.70 -2.27
CA TYR A 615 4.83 14.26 -1.99
C TYR A 615 4.85 12.77 -1.70
N THR A 616 4.24 12.35 -0.59
CA THR A 616 3.84 10.96 -0.38
C THR A 616 2.33 10.88 -0.45
N TYR A 617 1.82 9.78 -0.97
CA TYR A 617 0.42 9.59 -1.35
C TYR A 617 -0.60 9.87 -0.22
N TYR A 618 -0.25 9.58 1.02
CA TYR A 618 -1.08 9.85 2.19
C TYR A 618 -0.54 10.99 3.07
N TYR A 619 0.65 11.49 2.79
CA TYR A 619 1.33 12.41 3.68
C TYR A 619 2.09 13.45 2.85
N TRP A 620 1.62 14.66 2.92
CA TRP A 620 2.32 15.80 2.35
C TRP A 620 3.53 16.13 3.24
N THR A 621 4.71 15.79 2.82
CA THR A 621 5.94 16.31 3.39
C THR A 621 6.42 17.46 2.50
N GLY A 622 5.71 18.58 2.55
CA GLY A 622 6.22 19.81 1.96
C GLY A 622 7.42 20.26 2.76
N ARG A 623 8.63 20.04 2.23
CA ARG A 623 9.76 20.84 2.68
C ARG A 623 9.71 22.12 1.88
N GLY A 624 9.50 23.23 2.59
CA GLY A 624 9.69 24.59 2.05
C GLY A 624 11.10 24.77 1.51
N ASP A 625 11.39 25.94 0.96
CA ASP A 625 12.71 26.31 0.44
C ASP A 625 13.82 25.75 1.31
N SER A 626 14.52 24.70 0.83
CA SER A 626 15.61 24.15 1.62
C SER A 626 16.81 25.10 1.53
N ASP A 627 16.99 25.88 2.56
CA ASP A 627 18.29 26.51 2.90
C ASP A 627 19.35 25.45 3.28
N GLN A 628 19.14 24.19 2.89
CA GLN A 628 20.10 23.13 3.18
C GLN A 628 21.38 23.36 2.38
N PRO A 629 22.52 23.49 3.05
CA PRO A 629 23.78 23.68 2.38
C PRO A 629 24.14 22.43 1.58
N GLY A 630 24.42 22.59 0.30
CA GLY A 630 24.92 21.51 -0.55
C GLY A 630 24.50 21.69 -2.01
N ARG A 631 25.48 21.61 -2.91
CA ARG A 631 25.28 21.69 -4.36
C ARG A 631 24.89 20.36 -4.99
N PHE A 632 24.77 19.30 -4.17
CA PHE A 632 24.56 17.95 -4.65
C PHE A 632 23.42 17.25 -3.92
N ALA A 633 22.74 16.39 -4.66
CA ALA A 633 21.82 15.41 -4.14
C ALA A 633 22.32 14.02 -4.51
N PHE A 634 22.02 13.02 -3.69
CA PHE A 634 22.25 11.62 -3.98
C PHE A 634 20.91 10.93 -4.16
N ARG A 635 20.70 10.33 -5.32
CA ARG A 635 19.55 9.51 -5.56
C ARG A 635 19.92 8.05 -5.45
N ARG A 636 19.35 7.40 -4.44
CA ARG A 636 19.49 5.96 -4.21
C ARG A 636 18.77 5.16 -5.31
N VAL A 637 19.21 3.93 -5.54
CA VAL A 637 18.64 3.05 -6.58
C VAL A 637 17.12 2.83 -6.42
N ASP A 638 16.63 2.78 -5.17
CA ASP A 638 15.21 2.66 -4.85
C ASP A 638 14.43 3.98 -4.98
N GLY A 639 15.07 5.02 -5.43
CA GLY A 639 14.43 6.29 -5.71
C GLY A 639 14.50 7.35 -4.61
N ARG A 640 14.91 7.02 -3.40
CA ARG A 640 15.05 8.01 -2.32
C ARG A 640 16.10 9.05 -2.65
N LEU A 641 15.77 10.30 -2.38
CA LEU A 641 16.65 11.45 -2.61
C LEU A 641 17.23 11.94 -1.29
N TYR A 642 18.55 12.15 -1.25
CA TYR A 642 19.24 12.70 -0.11
C TYR A 642 20.04 13.92 -0.54
N PHE A 643 19.92 15.03 0.20
CA PHE A 643 20.80 16.18 0.01
C PHE A 643 22.13 15.87 0.72
N ILE A 644 23.23 16.01 0.00
CA ILE A 644 24.54 15.65 0.50
C ILE A 644 25.50 16.83 0.47
N PRO A 645 26.35 17.02 1.51
CA PRO A 645 27.41 18.01 1.50
C PRO A 645 28.41 17.73 0.36
N ASP A 646 29.01 18.81 -0.18
CA ASP A 646 30.00 18.71 -1.27
C ASP A 646 31.13 17.74 -0.95
N GLY A 647 31.59 17.71 0.30
CA GLY A 647 32.67 16.82 0.76
C GLY A 647 32.29 15.32 0.70
N LEU A 648 31.01 14.98 0.78
CA LEU A 648 30.55 13.58 0.72
C LEU A 648 30.58 13.01 -0.71
N VAL A 649 30.54 13.88 -1.72
CA VAL A 649 30.57 13.46 -3.14
C VAL A 649 31.88 12.72 -3.45
N ALA A 650 33.00 13.25 -3.04
CA ALA A 650 34.31 12.63 -3.25
C ALA A 650 34.41 11.24 -2.59
N LEU A 651 33.83 11.09 -1.39
CA LEU A 651 33.75 9.80 -0.69
C LEU A 651 32.87 8.79 -1.40
N LEU A 652 31.69 9.20 -1.86
CA LEU A 652 30.79 8.33 -2.62
C LEU A 652 31.43 7.87 -3.93
N GLN A 653 32.20 8.72 -4.60
CA GLN A 653 32.93 8.37 -5.81
C GLN A 653 33.99 7.28 -5.61
N LEU A 654 34.52 7.10 -4.39
CA LEU A 654 35.43 5.98 -4.11
C LEU A 654 34.74 4.62 -4.28
N PHE A 655 33.46 4.55 -4.07
CA PHE A 655 32.64 3.34 -4.15
C PHE A 655 32.03 3.08 -5.54
N THR A 656 32.44 3.82 -6.57
CA THR A 656 32.12 3.49 -7.97
C THR A 656 32.78 2.18 -8.41
N VAL A 657 33.81 1.76 -7.70
CA VAL A 657 34.37 0.40 -7.76
C VAL A 657 34.31 -0.23 -6.37
N PRO A 658 34.15 -1.57 -6.28
CA PRO A 658 34.02 -2.25 -5.01
C PRO A 658 35.24 -2.00 -4.10
N ARG A 659 34.99 -1.50 -2.86
CA ARG A 659 36.01 -1.23 -1.85
C ARG A 659 35.54 -1.64 -0.46
N THR A 660 36.49 -2.04 0.38
CA THR A 660 36.24 -2.17 1.82
C THR A 660 36.28 -0.79 2.48
N LEU A 661 35.70 -0.65 3.69
CA LEU A 661 35.80 0.62 4.43
C LEU A 661 37.22 1.00 4.77
N PRO A 662 38.15 0.07 5.19
CA PRO A 662 39.57 0.40 5.37
C PRO A 662 40.26 0.91 4.10
N GLU A 663 39.96 0.30 2.92
CA GLU A 663 40.52 0.79 1.65
C GLU A 663 40.04 2.21 1.31
N ALA A 664 38.80 2.55 1.64
CA ALA A 664 38.27 3.88 1.45
C ALA A 664 38.85 4.89 2.47
N GLU A 665 39.04 4.49 3.73
CA GLU A 665 39.70 5.31 4.77
C GLU A 665 41.14 5.68 4.37
N LEU A 666 41.91 4.74 3.82
CA LEU A 666 43.26 5.00 3.31
C LEU A 666 43.31 6.00 2.16
N ALA A 667 42.25 6.01 1.32
CA ALA A 667 42.14 6.95 0.21
C ALA A 667 41.78 8.38 0.66
N VAL A 668 41.34 8.56 1.90
CA VAL A 668 40.91 9.85 2.48
C VAL A 668 41.73 10.15 3.75
N SER A 669 43.05 10.13 3.60
CA SER A 669 44.03 10.22 4.71
C SER A 669 43.96 11.48 5.61
N ALA A 670 43.05 12.41 5.33
CA ALA A 670 42.89 13.66 6.10
C ALA A 670 41.73 13.65 7.10
N MET A 671 40.98 12.52 7.24
CA MET A 671 39.79 12.47 8.10
C MET A 671 40.15 11.88 9.48
N PRO A 672 39.81 12.55 10.61
CA PRO A 672 40.00 11.97 11.93
C PRO A 672 39.18 10.64 12.07
N PRO A 673 39.75 9.62 12.76
CA PRO A 673 39.08 8.30 12.86
C PRO A 673 37.65 8.34 13.41
N SER A 674 37.37 9.24 14.36
CA SER A 674 36.00 9.42 14.92
C SER A 674 35.03 10.01 13.90
N VAL A 675 35.49 10.89 13.04
CA VAL A 675 34.69 11.46 11.95
C VAL A 675 34.48 10.41 10.85
N ALA A 676 35.53 9.67 10.51
CA ALA A 676 35.46 8.58 9.55
C ALA A 676 34.37 7.56 9.95
N GLN A 677 34.37 7.12 11.22
CA GLN A 677 33.35 6.19 11.69
C GLN A 677 31.90 6.74 11.56
N GLN A 678 31.68 8.00 11.95
CA GLN A 678 30.38 8.64 11.81
C GLN A 678 29.92 8.72 10.34
N VAL A 679 30.82 9.04 9.44
CA VAL A 679 30.57 9.12 8.01
C VAL A 679 30.23 7.73 7.45
N TRP A 680 30.99 6.70 7.82
CA TRP A 680 30.72 5.33 7.38
C TRP A 680 29.38 4.81 7.92
N ASP A 681 29.07 5.05 9.19
CA ASP A 681 27.79 4.70 9.78
C ASP A 681 26.64 5.40 9.05
N PHE A 682 26.83 6.68 8.67
CA PHE A 682 25.86 7.41 7.86
C PHE A 682 25.69 6.78 6.46
N LEU A 683 26.79 6.53 5.74
CA LEU A 683 26.74 5.96 4.39
C LEU A 683 26.04 4.59 4.37
N VAL A 684 26.36 3.74 5.34
CA VAL A 684 25.81 2.38 5.42
C VAL A 684 24.37 2.38 5.95
N SER A 685 24.09 3.14 7.03
CA SER A 685 22.75 3.19 7.62
C SER A 685 21.70 3.81 6.67
N ARG A 686 22.14 4.79 5.87
CA ARG A 686 21.29 5.39 4.81
C ARG A 686 21.33 4.61 3.51
N ARG A 687 22.14 3.54 3.46
CA ARG A 687 22.33 2.69 2.28
C ARG A 687 22.76 3.48 1.03
N LEU A 688 23.55 4.51 1.21
CA LEU A 688 24.15 5.25 0.09
C LEU A 688 25.27 4.43 -0.58
N VAL A 689 25.85 3.51 0.18
CA VAL A 689 26.67 2.40 -0.30
C VAL A 689 26.04 1.07 0.14
N ARG A 690 26.24 0.02 -0.63
CA ARG A 690 25.74 -1.33 -0.34
C ARG A 690 26.85 -2.35 -0.42
N ALA A 691 26.79 -3.39 0.39
CA ALA A 691 27.71 -4.51 0.27
C ALA A 691 27.49 -5.27 -1.06
N GLU A 692 28.54 -5.76 -1.68
CA GLU A 692 28.43 -6.63 -2.85
C GLU A 692 27.81 -7.97 -2.47
N PRO A 693 26.90 -8.52 -3.29
CA PRO A 693 26.41 -9.87 -3.12
C PRO A 693 27.55 -10.89 -3.28
N GLY A 694 27.77 -11.73 -2.29
CA GLY A 694 28.82 -12.77 -2.34
C GLY A 694 29.99 -12.60 -1.37
N ALA A 695 30.07 -11.45 -0.67
CA ALA A 695 30.98 -11.25 0.46
C ALA A 695 30.36 -11.70 1.79
N ALA A 696 29.41 -12.63 1.75
CA ALA A 696 28.83 -13.19 2.96
C ALA A 696 29.86 -14.02 3.69
N SER A 697 30.10 -13.66 4.92
CA SER A 697 30.88 -14.33 5.92
C SER A 697 30.72 -15.87 5.86
N SER A 698 31.80 -16.54 5.54
CA SER A 698 32.07 -17.87 6.06
C SER A 698 32.25 -17.74 7.58
N ARG A 699 31.17 -17.72 8.35
CA ARG A 699 31.12 -18.05 9.77
C ARG A 699 29.69 -18.41 10.18
#